data_aad522d2afb9d4c90f9921438d37360a
#
_entry.id   aad522d2afb9d4c90f9921438d37360a
#
_cell.length_a   1.000
_cell.length_b   1.000
_cell.length_c   1.000
_cell.angle_alpha   90.00
_cell.angle_beta   90.00
_cell.angle_gamma   90.00
#
_symmetry.space_group_name_H-M   'P 1'
#
loop_
_entity.id
_entity.type
_entity.pdbx_description
1 polymer ?
#
loop_
_entity_poly.entity_id
_entity_poly.type
_entity_poly.pdbx_seq_one_letter_code
_entity_poly.pdbx_strand_id
1 'polypeptide(L)'
;MRQLTLSVLLIGLVATAVNAVDYSQQTILVEGSRMRPGEFGIAPDSTVLQDTASLLKRVPGANVNRNGPLTGIASYRGLFGSRVNSVVDGMSWKEVGPNSMDPPLSHIPASLTESLTVYRGIAPVSSGIETIGGSMSAESRKAHFTDSDVFEFHGMASLGYSEADNGLTSSVLGTYANDSHRFHTSLSKEQGDDYAFDGSKSVDPSQYDRDAYTVGYGTKFGAHELGFNYSNNDTGHTGSPSLPMDIIWVRGGIFSTDYSVKLGEGRSLKTSYYYQDMRHLMNNFTLRQNGSMANKYRQNLTTVDGGGLSMVYKMPVSAGSLSLGLEGDQSTHDGLITDPTNAMFYVDNFNGAQRNRYSVFSEWVGDIDEGLELELGVRYTQVEMDSDKVGSSMAGMMPAVATLRDTFNGSSLSQTDHNWDFDAIVRQFISDELTAEIGFARKTRSPSYQERYLWIPLEATGGLADNRVYIGDVNLDPEVAYQFEAGIEYSSNGLYVAPRAFYHRVNDYIQGDEISGTAANRVAGMMNNGNMTVLQFANVDAEFYGMDVEWGYELAESWRLDGTVSYVRGRRRDGGGDNLYRIAPFNTRAQLTFDQDNWSIAAEVEAYAAQNDVAEYNAEMKSAGYGLLHLRGDIQPMQSVNIGLGIENILDKSYADHTAAINRAMGSDIAVGDKVPGQGRNLYLTASYEW
;
A
#
# COMPACT_ATOMS: atom_id res chain seq x y z
N MET A 1 12.08 -15.88 -32.97
CA MET A 1 10.79 -16.34 -33.53
C MET A 1 10.30 -17.53 -32.70
N ARG A 2 9.63 -17.28 -31.62
CA ARG A 2 8.85 -18.29 -30.88
C ARG A 2 7.38 -18.03 -31.22
N GLN A 3 6.71 -19.02 -31.76
CA GLN A 3 5.31 -18.96 -32.13
C GLN A 3 4.45 -18.82 -30.89
N LEU A 4 3.73 -17.71 -30.80
CA LEU A 4 2.61 -17.54 -29.86
C LEU A 4 1.48 -18.44 -30.32
N THR A 5 1.21 -19.50 -29.59
CA THR A 5 -0.05 -20.23 -29.68
C THR A 5 -1.07 -19.57 -28.79
N LEU A 6 -1.89 -18.70 -29.37
CA LEU A 6 -3.06 -18.12 -28.74
C LEU A 6 -4.12 -19.21 -28.58
N SER A 7 -4.26 -19.80 -27.41
CA SER A 7 -5.40 -20.66 -27.08
C SER A 7 -6.55 -19.80 -26.63
N VAL A 8 -7.34 -19.32 -27.58
CA VAL A 8 -8.63 -18.67 -27.30
C VAL A 8 -9.62 -19.77 -26.90
N LEU A 9 -9.90 -19.88 -25.62
CA LEU A 9 -11.03 -20.67 -25.12
C LEU A 9 -12.32 -19.91 -25.41
N LEU A 10 -12.98 -20.19 -26.54
CA LEU A 10 -14.33 -19.75 -26.84
C LEU A 10 -15.31 -20.54 -25.95
N ILE A 11 -15.68 -19.98 -24.80
CA ILE A 11 -16.84 -20.44 -24.05
C ILE A 11 -18.05 -19.81 -24.71
N GLY A 12 -18.80 -20.62 -25.45
CA GLY A 12 -20.08 -20.21 -26.02
C GLY A 12 -21.11 -19.99 -24.94
N LEU A 13 -21.33 -18.73 -24.58
CA LEU A 13 -22.40 -18.29 -23.68
C LEU A 13 -23.70 -18.11 -24.50
N VAL A 14 -24.68 -18.88 -24.18
CA VAL A 14 -26.09 -18.64 -24.62
C VAL A 14 -26.58 -17.48 -23.75
N ALA A 15 -26.65 -16.30 -24.33
CA ALA A 15 -27.23 -15.12 -23.69
C ALA A 15 -28.74 -15.24 -23.66
N THR A 16 -29.32 -15.53 -22.50
CA THR A 16 -30.71 -15.17 -22.20
C THR A 16 -30.70 -13.74 -21.68
N ALA A 17 -31.45 -12.85 -22.33
CA ALA A 17 -31.57 -11.46 -21.93
C ALA A 17 -32.13 -11.37 -20.49
N VAL A 18 -31.28 -11.02 -19.55
CA VAL A 18 -31.65 -10.61 -18.19
C VAL A 18 -31.50 -9.10 -18.15
N ASN A 19 -32.51 -8.42 -17.61
CA ASN A 19 -32.50 -6.98 -17.42
C ASN A 19 -31.27 -6.58 -16.60
N ALA A 20 -30.36 -5.82 -17.23
CA ALA A 20 -29.17 -5.29 -16.57
C ALA A 20 -29.59 -4.35 -15.43
N VAL A 21 -29.06 -4.59 -14.25
CA VAL A 21 -29.08 -3.62 -13.16
C VAL A 21 -28.23 -2.43 -13.61
N ASP A 22 -28.78 -1.23 -13.50
CA ASP A 22 -28.14 0.01 -13.93
C ASP A 22 -26.93 0.33 -13.07
N TYR A 23 -25.75 -0.13 -13.47
CA TYR A 23 -24.44 0.29 -12.95
C TYR A 23 -23.82 1.41 -13.79
N SER A 24 -24.62 2.04 -14.66
CA SER A 24 -24.16 3.16 -15.46
C SER A 24 -24.01 4.38 -14.57
N GLN A 25 -22.85 4.60 -14.06
CA GLN A 25 -22.18 5.86 -13.77
C GLN A 25 -21.06 5.66 -12.76
N GLN A 26 -19.96 5.11 -13.21
CA GLN A 26 -18.69 5.32 -12.53
C GLN A 26 -17.73 6.08 -13.45
N THR A 27 -18.17 7.18 -13.96
CA THR A 27 -17.27 8.30 -14.21
C THR A 27 -16.60 8.59 -12.87
N ILE A 28 -15.31 8.83 -12.86
CA ILE A 28 -14.60 9.31 -11.67
C ILE A 28 -15.21 10.67 -11.34
N LEU A 29 -16.31 10.64 -10.71
CA LEU A 29 -16.82 11.77 -10.02
C LEU A 29 -15.97 11.92 -8.77
N VAL A 30 -15.57 13.13 -8.54
CA VAL A 30 -15.64 13.74 -7.24
C VAL A 30 -17.12 13.73 -6.69
N GLU A 31 -17.94 12.86 -7.09
CA GLU A 31 -19.12 12.29 -6.48
C GLU A 31 -18.71 10.97 -5.85
N GLY A 32 -17.73 11.02 -4.97
CA GLY A 32 -17.77 10.11 -3.88
C GLY A 32 -19.14 10.36 -3.24
N SER A 33 -20.02 9.33 -3.22
CA SER A 33 -21.07 9.32 -2.19
C SER A 33 -20.42 9.95 -0.98
N ARG A 34 -21.01 10.99 -0.37
CA ARG A 34 -20.48 11.61 0.85
C ARG A 34 -20.24 10.48 1.83
N MET A 35 -19.07 9.86 1.69
CA MET A 35 -18.45 9.08 2.71
C MET A 35 -18.37 10.01 3.91
N ARG A 36 -18.24 9.51 5.08
CA ARG A 36 -18.14 10.36 6.27
C ARG A 36 -17.14 11.49 5.96
N PRO A 37 -17.40 12.73 6.38
CA PRO A 37 -16.42 13.78 6.27
C PRO A 37 -15.04 13.26 6.70
N GLY A 38 -14.01 13.42 5.86
CA GLY A 38 -12.68 12.89 6.12
C GLY A 38 -12.35 11.55 5.43
N GLU A 39 -13.28 10.86 4.79
CA GLU A 39 -12.99 9.70 3.94
C GLU A 39 -12.87 10.13 2.46
N PHE A 40 -11.92 9.55 1.74
CA PHE A 40 -11.75 9.72 0.32
C PHE A 40 -11.76 8.35 -0.37
N GLY A 41 -12.79 8.09 -1.15
CA GLY A 41 -12.93 6.86 -1.92
C GLY A 41 -12.51 7.07 -3.37
N ILE A 42 -11.76 6.13 -3.92
CA ILE A 42 -11.38 6.10 -5.32
C ILE A 42 -11.55 4.69 -5.89
N ALA A 43 -12.18 4.58 -7.05
CA ALA A 43 -12.28 3.34 -7.80
C ALA A 43 -11.24 3.33 -8.95
N PRO A 44 -10.76 2.14 -9.36
CA PRO A 44 -10.01 2.02 -10.61
C PRO A 44 -10.86 2.49 -11.79
N ASP A 45 -10.27 3.30 -12.63
CA ASP A 45 -10.84 3.68 -13.94
C ASP A 45 -10.37 2.69 -15.03
N SER A 46 -10.60 3.05 -16.28
CA SER A 46 -10.16 2.29 -17.44
C SER A 46 -8.65 2.39 -17.74
N THR A 47 -7.83 2.91 -16.83
CA THR A 47 -6.36 2.89 -17.00
C THR A 47 -5.77 1.54 -16.63
N VAL A 48 -4.67 1.16 -17.29
CA VAL A 48 -3.87 0.00 -16.87
C VAL A 48 -2.99 0.43 -15.70
N LEU A 49 -3.29 -0.05 -14.51
CA LEU A 49 -2.53 0.22 -13.29
C LEU A 49 -1.55 -0.92 -13.02
N GLN A 50 -0.33 -0.61 -12.61
CA GLN A 50 0.66 -1.63 -12.23
C GLN A 50 0.22 -2.42 -10.98
N ASP A 51 -0.38 -1.75 -10.00
CA ASP A 51 -0.96 -2.32 -8.79
C ASP A 51 -2.03 -1.38 -8.21
N THR A 52 -2.80 -1.85 -7.25
CA THR A 52 -3.84 -1.06 -6.59
C THR A 52 -3.29 0.17 -5.85
N ALA A 53 -2.04 0.10 -5.37
CA ALA A 53 -1.39 1.25 -4.72
C ALA A 53 -1.21 2.44 -5.67
N SER A 54 -1.19 2.23 -7.00
CA SER A 54 -1.12 3.33 -7.99
C SER A 54 -2.26 4.34 -7.84
N LEU A 55 -3.42 3.92 -7.35
CA LEU A 55 -4.56 4.81 -7.08
C LEU A 55 -4.22 5.92 -6.07
N LEU A 56 -3.27 5.68 -5.17
CA LEU A 56 -2.85 6.66 -4.17
C LEU A 56 -2.27 7.95 -4.77
N LYS A 57 -1.72 7.89 -5.98
CA LYS A 57 -1.24 9.11 -6.67
C LYS A 57 -2.36 10.11 -7.02
N ARG A 58 -3.62 9.66 -6.97
CA ARG A 58 -4.80 10.48 -7.21
C ARG A 58 -5.43 11.01 -5.92
N VAL A 59 -4.94 10.58 -4.75
CA VAL A 59 -5.45 10.98 -3.44
C VAL A 59 -4.63 12.15 -2.91
N PRO A 60 -5.24 13.27 -2.50
CA PRO A 60 -4.51 14.41 -1.93
C PRO A 60 -3.69 13.99 -0.69
N GLY A 61 -2.41 14.36 -0.67
CA GLY A 61 -1.49 14.02 0.42
C GLY A 61 -0.93 12.59 0.39
N ALA A 62 -1.47 11.71 -0.45
CA ALA A 62 -0.96 10.34 -0.61
C ALA A 62 0.07 10.23 -1.73
N ASN A 63 0.86 9.17 -1.71
CA ASN A 63 1.84 8.82 -2.73
C ASN A 63 2.17 7.32 -2.64
N VAL A 64 2.98 6.84 -3.57
CA VAL A 64 3.47 5.46 -3.64
C VAL A 64 5.00 5.46 -3.76
N ASN A 65 5.66 4.77 -2.85
CA ASN A 65 7.09 4.47 -2.96
C ASN A 65 7.24 3.11 -3.63
N ARG A 66 8.10 3.00 -4.66
CA ARG A 66 8.26 1.75 -5.41
C ARG A 66 9.68 1.20 -5.34
N ASN A 67 9.79 -0.10 -5.13
CA ASN A 67 11.05 -0.85 -5.18
C ASN A 67 11.10 -1.80 -6.41
N GLY A 68 9.99 -1.93 -7.12
CA GLY A 68 9.76 -2.73 -8.31
C GLY A 68 8.33 -2.58 -8.82
N PRO A 69 7.92 -3.27 -9.90
CA PRO A 69 6.62 -3.05 -10.56
C PRO A 69 5.41 -3.40 -9.67
N LEU A 70 5.41 -4.50 -8.94
CA LEU A 70 4.30 -4.92 -8.07
C LEU A 70 4.53 -4.57 -6.60
N THR A 71 5.42 -3.63 -6.28
CA THR A 71 5.84 -3.32 -4.92
C THR A 71 5.49 -1.89 -4.52
N GLY A 72 4.24 -1.51 -4.71
CA GLY A 72 3.75 -0.19 -4.33
C GLY A 72 3.54 -0.07 -2.82
N ILE A 73 4.46 0.64 -2.14
CA ILE A 73 4.41 0.91 -0.71
C ILE A 73 3.60 2.18 -0.48
N ALA A 74 2.50 2.05 0.24
CA ALA A 74 1.62 3.17 0.56
C ALA A 74 2.34 4.25 1.37
N SER A 75 2.08 5.50 1.00
CA SER A 75 2.60 6.69 1.69
C SER A 75 1.49 7.72 1.86
N TYR A 76 1.44 8.36 3.01
CA TYR A 76 0.54 9.47 3.29
C TYR A 76 1.25 10.54 4.11
N ARG A 77 1.26 11.79 3.59
CA ARG A 77 1.89 12.96 4.25
C ARG A 77 3.33 12.72 4.72
N GLY A 78 4.10 12.00 3.90
CA GLY A 78 5.52 11.69 4.14
C GLY A 78 5.78 10.49 5.06
N LEU A 79 4.76 9.91 5.68
CA LEU A 79 4.85 8.66 6.42
C LEU A 79 4.53 7.48 5.48
N PHE A 80 5.25 6.36 5.57
CA PHE A 80 5.11 5.24 4.64
C PHE A 80 5.41 3.89 5.31
N GLY A 81 5.10 2.80 4.59
CA GLY A 81 5.35 1.43 5.01
C GLY A 81 4.56 1.09 6.28
N SER A 82 5.21 0.52 7.28
CA SER A 82 4.58 0.09 8.54
C SER A 82 3.96 1.22 9.39
N ARG A 83 4.14 2.49 8.98
CA ARG A 83 3.49 3.64 9.61
C ARG A 83 2.09 3.91 9.08
N VAL A 84 1.78 3.41 7.88
CA VAL A 84 0.47 3.54 7.25
C VAL A 84 -0.29 2.23 7.42
N ASN A 85 -1.44 2.28 8.11
CA ASN A 85 -2.31 1.12 8.21
C ASN A 85 -2.98 0.88 6.86
N SER A 86 -2.62 -0.21 6.18
CA SER A 86 -3.20 -0.61 4.90
C SER A 86 -3.87 -1.97 5.06
N VAL A 87 -5.17 -2.02 4.80
CA VAL A 87 -5.95 -3.26 4.87
C VAL A 87 -6.57 -3.59 3.51
N VAL A 88 -6.76 -4.87 3.25
CA VAL A 88 -7.47 -5.36 2.07
C VAL A 88 -8.62 -6.25 2.55
N ASP A 89 -9.84 -5.94 2.15
CA ASP A 89 -11.06 -6.63 2.61
C ASP A 89 -11.16 -6.71 4.15
N GLY A 90 -10.73 -5.65 4.85
CA GLY A 90 -10.69 -5.60 6.31
C GLY A 90 -9.56 -6.42 6.98
N MET A 91 -8.66 -7.02 6.19
CA MET A 91 -7.57 -7.86 6.66
C MET A 91 -6.23 -7.11 6.63
N SER A 92 -5.45 -7.21 7.70
CA SER A 92 -4.08 -6.71 7.75
C SER A 92 -3.12 -7.76 7.20
N TRP A 93 -2.94 -7.78 5.87
CA TRP A 93 -1.96 -8.65 5.21
C TRP A 93 -0.55 -8.37 5.73
N LYS A 94 0.18 -9.43 6.08
CA LYS A 94 1.56 -9.33 6.53
C LYS A 94 2.50 -9.53 5.35
N GLU A 95 3.44 -8.62 5.20
CA GLU A 95 4.52 -8.73 4.21
C GLU A 95 5.38 -9.97 4.52
N VAL A 96 5.70 -10.77 3.50
CA VAL A 96 6.52 -11.97 3.68
C VAL A 96 8.00 -11.62 3.59
N GLY A 97 8.37 -10.77 2.63
CA GLY A 97 9.75 -10.34 2.42
C GLY A 97 10.15 -9.18 3.34
N PRO A 98 11.41 -9.15 3.85
CA PRO A 98 11.85 -8.12 4.79
C PRO A 98 12.10 -6.74 4.17
N ASN A 99 11.78 -6.54 2.89
CA ASN A 99 12.01 -5.31 2.14
C ASN A 99 10.76 -4.78 1.44
N SER A 100 9.57 -5.08 1.97
CA SER A 100 8.29 -4.67 1.38
C SER A 100 8.23 -4.99 -0.12
N MET A 101 8.60 -6.21 -0.49
CA MET A 101 8.51 -6.70 -1.87
C MET A 101 7.10 -7.19 -2.21
N ASP A 102 6.25 -7.37 -1.22
CA ASP A 102 4.87 -7.80 -1.27
C ASP A 102 4.01 -6.99 -0.28
N PRO A 103 3.93 -5.64 -0.44
CA PRO A 103 3.16 -4.78 0.46
C PRO A 103 1.66 -5.08 0.37
N PRO A 104 0.84 -4.75 1.40
CA PRO A 104 -0.56 -5.17 1.48
C PRO A 104 -1.40 -4.91 0.23
N LEU A 105 -1.28 -3.73 -0.38
CA LEU A 105 -2.05 -3.37 -1.59
C LEU A 105 -1.61 -4.12 -2.86
N SER A 106 -0.47 -4.82 -2.84
CA SER A 106 -0.04 -5.68 -3.95
C SER A 106 -0.79 -7.01 -4.01
N HIS A 107 -1.48 -7.40 -2.94
CA HIS A 107 -2.23 -8.66 -2.89
C HIS A 107 -3.63 -8.59 -3.53
N ILE A 108 -4.06 -7.42 -3.96
CA ILE A 108 -5.31 -7.22 -4.69
C ILE A 108 -5.00 -6.70 -6.11
N PRO A 109 -5.35 -7.45 -7.17
CA PRO A 109 -5.19 -6.97 -8.55
C PRO A 109 -6.02 -5.72 -8.80
N ALA A 110 -5.44 -4.72 -9.47
CA ALA A 110 -6.13 -3.45 -9.73
C ALA A 110 -7.45 -3.65 -10.50
N SER A 111 -7.50 -4.60 -11.44
CA SER A 111 -8.68 -4.94 -12.23
C SER A 111 -9.83 -5.59 -11.42
N LEU A 112 -9.52 -6.13 -10.24
CA LEU A 112 -10.49 -6.72 -9.29
C LEU A 112 -10.71 -5.85 -8.05
N THR A 113 -10.12 -4.67 -7.99
CA THR A 113 -10.37 -3.70 -6.93
C THR A 113 -11.70 -3.00 -7.20
N GLU A 114 -12.58 -2.97 -6.20
CA GLU A 114 -13.83 -2.20 -6.25
C GLU A 114 -13.58 -0.75 -5.85
N SER A 115 -12.88 -0.56 -4.73
CA SER A 115 -12.54 0.78 -4.24
C SER A 115 -11.29 0.76 -3.36
N LEU A 116 -10.65 1.92 -3.27
CA LEU A 116 -9.65 2.25 -2.27
C LEU A 116 -10.13 3.46 -1.48
N THR A 117 -10.34 3.29 -0.18
CA THR A 117 -10.73 4.37 0.74
C THR A 117 -9.51 4.82 1.54
N VAL A 118 -9.28 6.12 1.61
CA VAL A 118 -8.21 6.73 2.42
C VAL A 118 -8.84 7.71 3.41
N TYR A 119 -8.51 7.58 4.69
CA TYR A 119 -8.88 8.58 5.68
C TYR A 119 -8.02 9.83 5.50
N ARG A 120 -8.64 10.90 4.99
CA ARG A 120 -7.98 12.21 4.86
C ARG A 120 -7.99 12.88 6.22
N GLY A 121 -6.81 13.16 6.72
CA GLY A 121 -6.68 13.75 8.03
C GLY A 121 -6.34 12.73 9.12
N ILE A 122 -6.83 12.99 10.30
CA ILE A 122 -6.66 12.10 11.44
C ILE A 122 -7.52 10.86 11.24
N ALA A 123 -6.87 9.70 11.14
CA ALA A 123 -7.58 8.43 11.06
C ALA A 123 -8.27 8.11 12.39
N PRO A 124 -9.59 7.79 12.40
CA PRO A 124 -10.31 7.41 13.63
C PRO A 124 -9.67 6.23 14.34
N VAL A 125 -9.85 6.10 15.64
CA VAL A 125 -9.33 4.91 16.36
C VAL A 125 -9.96 3.61 15.88
N SER A 126 -11.16 3.64 15.32
CA SER A 126 -11.84 2.50 14.75
C SER A 126 -11.29 2.04 13.39
N SER A 127 -10.45 2.85 12.73
CA SER A 127 -9.91 2.54 11.41
C SER A 127 -8.75 1.54 11.41
N GLY A 128 -8.28 1.13 12.59
CA GLY A 128 -7.25 0.10 12.73
C GLY A 128 -6.22 0.37 13.82
N ILE A 129 -5.26 -0.54 13.92
CA ILE A 129 -4.15 -0.49 14.88
C ILE A 129 -2.96 0.22 14.22
N GLU A 130 -2.29 1.14 14.96
CA GLU A 130 -1.06 1.82 14.50
C GLU A 130 -1.28 2.70 13.25
N THR A 131 -2.17 3.67 13.37
CA THR A 131 -2.55 4.60 12.30
C THR A 131 -1.77 5.92 12.32
N ILE A 132 -0.52 5.91 12.77
CA ILE A 132 0.32 7.12 12.91
C ILE A 132 0.51 7.87 11.58
N GLY A 133 0.58 7.14 10.46
CA GLY A 133 0.68 7.66 9.10
C GLY A 133 -0.63 7.60 8.33
N GLY A 134 -1.78 7.48 9.02
CA GLY A 134 -3.09 7.36 8.40
C GLY A 134 -3.56 5.91 8.23
N SER A 135 -4.75 5.75 7.67
CA SER A 135 -5.37 4.44 7.40
C SER A 135 -6.00 4.43 6.02
N MET A 136 -5.90 3.29 5.35
CA MET A 136 -6.51 3.05 4.05
C MET A 136 -7.01 1.61 3.92
N SER A 137 -8.11 1.44 3.18
CA SER A 137 -8.77 0.16 2.96
C SER A 137 -9.05 -0.04 1.49
N ALA A 138 -8.57 -1.14 0.91
CA ALA A 138 -8.94 -1.59 -0.42
C ALA A 138 -10.00 -2.69 -0.31
N GLU A 139 -11.04 -2.62 -1.14
CA GLU A 139 -12.10 -3.61 -1.21
C GLU A 139 -12.04 -4.33 -2.57
N SER A 140 -12.13 -5.65 -2.53
CA SER A 140 -12.21 -6.50 -3.73
C SER A 140 -13.62 -6.55 -4.28
N ARG A 141 -13.75 -6.64 -5.60
CA ARG A 141 -15.02 -6.96 -6.27
C ARG A 141 -15.49 -8.36 -5.88
N LYS A 142 -16.72 -8.48 -5.41
CA LYS A 142 -17.31 -9.72 -4.91
C LYS A 142 -18.82 -9.78 -5.17
N ALA A 143 -19.44 -10.96 -4.99
CA ALA A 143 -20.87 -11.10 -5.09
C ALA A 143 -21.61 -10.32 -4.00
N HIS A 144 -22.69 -9.66 -4.39
CA HIS A 144 -23.68 -9.09 -3.49
C HIS A 144 -24.93 -9.99 -3.44
N PHE A 145 -25.69 -9.93 -2.35
CA PHE A 145 -27.01 -10.55 -2.29
C PHE A 145 -27.97 -9.78 -3.19
N THR A 146 -28.88 -10.48 -3.89
CA THR A 146 -29.93 -9.85 -4.68
C THR A 146 -31.20 -9.64 -3.84
N ASP A 147 -32.19 -9.00 -4.41
CA ASP A 147 -33.50 -8.83 -3.77
C ASP A 147 -34.47 -9.97 -4.10
N SER A 148 -34.08 -10.92 -4.93
CA SER A 148 -34.87 -12.03 -5.43
C SER A 148 -34.51 -13.34 -4.71
N ASP A 149 -35.49 -14.19 -4.45
CA ASP A 149 -35.32 -15.57 -4.00
C ASP A 149 -34.75 -16.49 -5.09
N VAL A 150 -34.84 -16.06 -6.37
CA VAL A 150 -34.28 -16.77 -7.52
C VAL A 150 -32.81 -16.39 -7.67
N PHE A 151 -31.98 -17.41 -7.88
CA PHE A 151 -30.55 -17.17 -8.14
C PHE A 151 -30.35 -16.46 -9.48
N GLU A 152 -29.53 -15.45 -9.44
CA GLU A 152 -29.09 -14.65 -10.59
C GLU A 152 -27.60 -14.88 -10.82
N PHE A 153 -27.19 -14.90 -12.08
CA PHE A 153 -25.79 -15.03 -12.47
C PHE A 153 -25.33 -13.73 -13.11
N HIS A 154 -24.31 -13.12 -12.49
CA HIS A 154 -23.65 -11.91 -12.99
C HIS A 154 -22.15 -12.13 -13.04
N GLY A 155 -21.46 -11.27 -13.72
CA GLY A 155 -20.01 -11.30 -13.75
C GLY A 155 -19.41 -10.19 -14.55
N MET A 156 -18.08 -10.18 -14.55
CA MET A 156 -17.28 -9.28 -15.37
C MET A 156 -16.07 -10.01 -15.93
N ALA A 157 -15.63 -9.56 -17.09
CA ALA A 157 -14.33 -9.92 -17.66
C ALA A 157 -13.62 -8.64 -18.08
N SER A 158 -12.33 -8.55 -17.82
CA SER A 158 -11.53 -7.41 -18.24
C SER A 158 -10.23 -7.84 -18.88
N LEU A 159 -9.76 -7.03 -19.82
CA LEU A 159 -8.47 -7.16 -20.50
C LEU A 159 -7.80 -5.79 -20.52
N GLY A 160 -6.50 -5.74 -20.30
CA GLY A 160 -5.68 -4.54 -20.41
C GLY A 160 -4.36 -4.85 -21.10
N TYR A 161 -3.91 -3.94 -21.95
CA TYR A 161 -2.60 -3.97 -22.60
C TYR A 161 -1.87 -2.65 -22.39
N SER A 162 -0.57 -2.72 -22.13
CA SER A 162 0.35 -1.60 -21.95
C SER A 162 1.56 -1.79 -22.87
N GLU A 163 1.88 -0.77 -23.67
CA GLU A 163 2.97 -0.86 -24.65
C GLU A 163 4.36 -0.78 -24.01
N ALA A 164 4.52 0.04 -22.97
CA ALA A 164 5.84 0.36 -22.41
C ALA A 164 6.54 -0.84 -21.76
N ASP A 165 5.79 -1.83 -21.33
CA ASP A 165 6.27 -3.08 -20.72
C ASP A 165 5.71 -4.33 -21.43
N ASN A 166 5.06 -4.19 -22.60
CA ASN A 166 4.28 -5.25 -23.24
C ASN A 166 3.33 -5.94 -22.25
N GLY A 167 2.84 -5.15 -21.28
CA GLY A 167 2.03 -5.63 -20.17
C GLY A 167 0.67 -6.15 -20.63
N LEU A 168 0.27 -7.29 -20.09
CA LEU A 168 -1.05 -7.87 -20.32
C LEU A 168 -1.69 -8.17 -18.97
N THR A 169 -2.87 -7.60 -18.75
CA THR A 169 -3.72 -7.91 -17.60
C THR A 169 -5.01 -8.55 -18.07
N SER A 170 -5.49 -9.55 -17.35
CA SER A 170 -6.79 -10.16 -17.60
C SER A 170 -7.42 -10.58 -16.29
N SER A 171 -8.73 -10.36 -16.16
CA SER A 171 -9.47 -10.84 -15.01
C SER A 171 -10.88 -11.27 -15.37
N VAL A 172 -11.41 -12.17 -14.57
CA VAL A 172 -12.79 -12.64 -14.64
C VAL A 172 -13.34 -12.75 -13.22
N LEU A 173 -14.54 -12.24 -13.02
CA LEU A 173 -15.35 -12.44 -11.80
C LEU A 173 -16.68 -13.06 -12.21
N GLY A 174 -17.04 -14.20 -11.64
CA GLY A 174 -18.36 -14.80 -11.75
C GLY A 174 -19.05 -14.78 -10.39
N THR A 175 -20.33 -14.38 -10.35
CA THR A 175 -21.16 -14.33 -9.14
C THR A 175 -22.46 -15.07 -9.36
N TYR A 176 -22.92 -15.79 -8.36
CA TYR A 176 -24.20 -16.52 -8.37
C TYR A 176 -24.88 -16.30 -7.03
N ALA A 177 -25.95 -15.52 -7.02
CA ALA A 177 -26.53 -15.02 -5.77
C ALA A 177 -28.07 -14.94 -5.84
N ASN A 178 -28.67 -14.99 -4.65
CA ASN A 178 -30.08 -14.63 -4.39
C ASN A 178 -30.15 -13.77 -3.12
N ASP A 179 -31.30 -13.60 -2.54
CA ASP A 179 -31.54 -12.83 -1.30
C ASP A 179 -30.83 -13.44 -0.06
N SER A 180 -30.58 -14.73 -0.08
CA SER A 180 -30.12 -15.51 1.09
C SER A 180 -28.73 -16.13 0.90
N HIS A 181 -28.26 -16.32 -0.33
CA HIS A 181 -26.99 -16.95 -0.65
C HIS A 181 -26.24 -16.19 -1.74
N ARG A 182 -24.92 -16.10 -1.61
CA ARG A 182 -24.04 -15.55 -2.64
C ARG A 182 -22.78 -16.39 -2.78
N PHE A 183 -22.39 -16.67 -4.00
CA PHE A 183 -21.14 -17.33 -4.38
C PHE A 183 -20.39 -16.44 -5.33
N HIS A 184 -19.07 -16.38 -5.21
CA HIS A 184 -18.24 -15.76 -6.23
C HIS A 184 -16.94 -16.50 -6.41
N THR A 185 -16.38 -16.35 -7.61
CA THR A 185 -15.01 -16.73 -7.93
C THR A 185 -14.41 -15.68 -8.83
N SER A 186 -13.18 -15.33 -8.57
CA SER A 186 -12.40 -14.45 -9.44
C SER A 186 -11.07 -15.09 -9.81
N LEU A 187 -10.59 -14.76 -11.01
CA LEU A 187 -9.29 -15.15 -11.53
C LEU A 187 -8.65 -13.92 -12.15
N SER A 188 -7.36 -13.73 -11.95
CA SER A 188 -6.59 -12.71 -12.65
C SER A 188 -5.22 -13.23 -13.07
N LYS A 189 -4.73 -12.70 -14.18
CA LYS A 189 -3.37 -12.86 -14.69
C LYS A 189 -2.82 -11.50 -15.05
N GLU A 190 -1.63 -11.20 -14.56
CA GLU A 190 -0.89 -9.96 -14.85
C GLU A 190 0.54 -10.33 -15.20
N GLN A 191 1.03 -9.84 -16.33
CA GLN A 191 2.40 -10.08 -16.78
C GLN A 191 2.91 -8.90 -17.59
N GLY A 192 4.21 -8.63 -17.51
CA GLY A 192 4.88 -7.63 -18.31
C GLY A 192 6.38 -7.90 -18.41
N ASP A 193 6.98 -7.38 -19.48
CA ASP A 193 8.42 -7.36 -19.69
C ASP A 193 9.06 -6.19 -18.92
N ASP A 194 10.37 -6.02 -19.06
CA ASP A 194 11.08 -4.85 -18.55
C ASP A 194 10.55 -3.57 -19.20
N TYR A 195 10.14 -2.58 -18.39
CA TYR A 195 9.53 -1.38 -18.95
C TYR A 195 10.54 -0.43 -19.58
N ALA A 196 10.08 0.21 -20.66
CA ALA A 196 10.85 1.19 -21.40
C ALA A 196 10.79 2.60 -20.76
N PHE A 197 11.91 3.34 -20.87
CA PHE A 197 12.02 4.75 -20.55
C PHE A 197 12.95 5.43 -21.55
N ASP A 198 12.79 6.75 -21.75
CA ASP A 198 13.67 7.56 -22.62
C ASP A 198 13.95 6.90 -23.99
N GLY A 199 12.86 6.65 -24.74
CA GLY A 199 12.93 6.00 -26.04
C GLY A 199 13.06 4.49 -25.97
N SER A 200 14.27 3.95 -26.22
CA SER A 200 14.51 2.51 -26.28
C SER A 200 15.25 1.93 -25.08
N LYS A 201 15.55 2.72 -24.07
CA LYS A 201 16.19 2.24 -22.84
C LYS A 201 15.19 1.49 -21.97
N SER A 202 15.67 0.48 -21.25
CA SER A 202 14.86 -0.34 -20.35
C SER A 202 15.40 -0.37 -18.93
N VAL A 203 14.48 -0.54 -17.99
CA VAL A 203 14.79 -0.83 -16.58
C VAL A 203 14.85 -2.35 -16.41
N ASP A 204 16.04 -2.92 -16.36
CA ASP A 204 16.26 -4.37 -16.23
C ASP A 204 16.94 -4.66 -14.88
N PRO A 205 16.34 -5.54 -14.01
CA PRO A 205 15.07 -6.25 -14.18
C PRO A 205 13.86 -5.47 -13.65
N SER A 206 12.79 -5.41 -14.41
CA SER A 206 11.50 -4.87 -13.99
C SER A 206 10.29 -5.64 -14.54
N GLN A 207 10.55 -6.79 -15.18
CA GLN A 207 9.48 -7.70 -15.60
C GLN A 207 8.68 -8.20 -14.40
N TYR A 208 7.43 -8.65 -14.64
CA TYR A 208 6.57 -9.20 -13.60
C TYR A 208 5.63 -10.28 -14.14
N ASP A 209 5.22 -11.18 -13.24
CA ASP A 209 4.25 -12.24 -13.51
C ASP A 209 3.47 -12.53 -12.22
N ARG A 210 2.12 -12.46 -12.26
CA ARG A 210 1.26 -12.75 -11.11
C ARG A 210 -0.02 -13.42 -11.55
N ASP A 211 -0.38 -14.49 -10.86
CA ASP A 211 -1.69 -15.15 -10.92
C ASP A 211 -2.38 -14.98 -9.56
N ALA A 212 -3.67 -14.63 -9.55
CA ALA A 212 -4.46 -14.60 -8.33
C ALA A 212 -5.84 -15.22 -8.56
N TYR A 213 -6.38 -15.85 -7.50
CA TYR A 213 -7.75 -16.33 -7.51
C TYR A 213 -8.40 -16.16 -6.14
N THR A 214 -9.72 -15.95 -6.17
CA THR A 214 -10.53 -15.87 -4.97
C THR A 214 -11.77 -16.75 -5.15
N VAL A 215 -12.19 -17.39 -4.05
CA VAL A 215 -13.45 -18.10 -3.96
C VAL A 215 -14.15 -17.66 -2.68
N GLY A 216 -15.43 -17.28 -2.79
CA GLY A 216 -16.19 -16.86 -1.63
C GLY A 216 -17.62 -17.38 -1.61
N TYR A 217 -18.15 -17.51 -0.40
CA TYR A 217 -19.51 -17.87 -0.13
C TYR A 217 -20.06 -17.00 1.00
N GLY A 218 -21.28 -16.53 0.86
CA GLY A 218 -21.99 -15.82 1.91
C GLY A 218 -23.43 -16.29 2.06
N THR A 219 -23.98 -16.17 3.26
CA THR A 219 -25.38 -16.50 3.55
C THR A 219 -26.00 -15.52 4.53
N LYS A 220 -27.28 -15.22 4.31
CA LYS A 220 -28.15 -14.45 5.21
C LYS A 220 -29.23 -15.35 5.79
N PHE A 221 -29.49 -15.21 7.08
CA PHE A 221 -30.60 -15.89 7.77
C PHE A 221 -31.15 -14.97 8.86
N GLY A 222 -32.29 -14.38 8.57
CA GLY A 222 -32.90 -13.35 9.42
C GLY A 222 -32.02 -12.10 9.52
N ALA A 223 -31.60 -11.73 10.73
CA ALA A 223 -30.75 -10.57 10.97
C ALA A 223 -29.25 -10.86 10.83
N HIS A 224 -28.86 -12.11 10.56
CA HIS A 224 -27.50 -12.60 10.53
C HIS A 224 -26.96 -12.68 9.10
N GLU A 225 -25.71 -12.33 8.91
CA GLU A 225 -24.96 -12.54 7.68
C GLU A 225 -23.64 -13.20 8.01
N LEU A 226 -23.23 -14.23 7.25
CA LEU A 226 -21.99 -14.96 7.41
C LEU A 226 -21.32 -15.09 6.05
N GLY A 227 -20.03 -14.78 5.98
CA GLY A 227 -19.20 -14.88 4.79
C GLY A 227 -17.94 -15.69 5.03
N PHE A 228 -17.47 -16.36 3.98
CA PHE A 228 -16.21 -17.08 3.92
C PHE A 228 -15.53 -16.74 2.62
N ASN A 229 -14.22 -16.44 2.67
CA ASN A 229 -13.41 -16.18 1.48
C ASN A 229 -12.06 -16.88 1.60
N TYR A 230 -11.55 -17.31 0.49
CA TYR A 230 -10.18 -17.76 0.33
C TYR A 230 -9.58 -17.08 -0.87
N SER A 231 -8.49 -16.35 -0.67
CA SER A 231 -7.73 -15.67 -1.72
C SER A 231 -6.33 -16.25 -1.78
N ASN A 232 -5.85 -16.54 -2.97
CA ASN A 232 -4.49 -16.98 -3.23
C ASN A 232 -3.82 -16.02 -4.19
N ASN A 233 -2.54 -15.77 -3.97
CA ASN A 233 -1.70 -14.96 -4.82
C ASN A 233 -0.40 -15.73 -5.10
N ASP A 234 -0.11 -15.98 -6.37
CA ASP A 234 1.13 -16.60 -6.84
C ASP A 234 1.85 -15.59 -7.75
N THR A 235 2.83 -14.87 -7.16
CA THR A 235 3.70 -13.98 -7.91
C THR A 235 4.90 -14.80 -8.40
N GLY A 236 5.15 -14.78 -9.70
CA GLY A 236 6.28 -15.42 -10.36
C GLY A 236 7.51 -14.50 -10.40
N HIS A 237 8.31 -14.65 -11.43
CA HIS A 237 9.52 -13.85 -11.63
C HIS A 237 9.19 -12.36 -11.72
N THR A 238 9.63 -11.58 -10.73
CA THR A 238 9.39 -10.14 -10.68
C THR A 238 10.68 -9.42 -10.32
N GLY A 239 11.09 -8.50 -11.17
CA GLY A 239 12.28 -7.70 -11.01
C GLY A 239 12.15 -6.67 -9.90
N SER A 240 13.24 -6.45 -9.16
CA SER A 240 13.33 -5.47 -8.08
C SER A 240 14.64 -4.70 -8.19
N PRO A 241 14.78 -3.79 -9.18
CA PRO A 241 16.05 -3.16 -9.52
C PRO A 241 16.71 -2.43 -8.36
N SER A 242 15.93 -1.97 -7.42
CA SER A 242 16.36 -1.20 -6.25
C SER A 242 16.79 -2.05 -5.06
N LEU A 243 16.56 -3.35 -5.09
CA LEU A 243 16.85 -4.26 -3.99
C LEU A 243 17.99 -5.21 -4.33
N PRO A 244 18.64 -5.83 -3.33
CA PRO A 244 19.75 -6.74 -3.58
C PRO A 244 19.37 -8.05 -4.27
N MET A 245 18.09 -8.40 -4.28
CA MET A 245 17.54 -9.64 -4.85
C MET A 245 16.24 -9.36 -5.57
N ASP A 246 15.88 -10.23 -6.51
CA ASP A 246 14.61 -10.24 -7.23
C ASP A 246 13.68 -11.31 -6.67
N ILE A 247 12.37 -11.12 -6.85
CA ILE A 247 11.35 -12.11 -6.54
C ILE A 247 11.47 -13.26 -7.54
N ILE A 248 11.61 -14.49 -7.04
CA ILE A 248 11.54 -15.69 -7.84
C ILE A 248 10.13 -16.26 -7.77
N TRP A 249 9.55 -16.23 -6.58
CA TRP A 249 8.13 -16.47 -6.37
C TRP A 249 7.69 -16.01 -4.98
N VAL A 250 6.42 -15.57 -4.88
CA VAL A 250 5.66 -15.41 -3.63
C VAL A 250 4.43 -16.27 -3.74
N ARG A 251 4.18 -17.15 -2.77
CA ARG A 251 3.11 -18.14 -2.79
C ARG A 251 2.43 -18.29 -1.47
N GLY A 252 1.14 -18.48 -1.51
CA GLY A 252 0.33 -18.75 -0.35
C GLY A 252 -1.02 -18.07 -0.45
N GLY A 253 -1.76 -18.05 0.64
CA GLY A 253 -3.10 -17.47 0.63
C GLY A 253 -3.57 -17.03 1.99
N ILE A 254 -4.72 -16.42 1.97
CA ILE A 254 -5.44 -15.96 3.15
C ILE A 254 -6.86 -16.52 3.14
N PHE A 255 -7.26 -17.09 4.24
CA PHE A 255 -8.64 -17.47 4.53
C PHE A 255 -9.25 -16.41 5.43
N SER A 256 -10.48 -15.99 5.13
CA SER A 256 -11.24 -15.08 6.01
C SER A 256 -12.67 -15.55 6.22
N THR A 257 -13.24 -15.12 7.33
CA THR A 257 -14.65 -15.26 7.64
C THR A 257 -15.15 -13.98 8.29
N ASP A 258 -16.34 -13.54 7.85
CA ASP A 258 -17.00 -12.36 8.33
C ASP A 258 -18.39 -12.74 8.85
N TYR A 259 -18.73 -12.25 10.02
CA TYR A 259 -20.03 -12.41 10.60
C TYR A 259 -20.59 -11.05 11.00
N SER A 260 -21.83 -10.78 10.64
CA SER A 260 -22.53 -9.60 11.11
C SER A 260 -23.96 -9.94 11.55
N VAL A 261 -24.44 -9.21 12.55
CA VAL A 261 -25.82 -9.32 13.02
C VAL A 261 -26.40 -7.96 13.38
N LYS A 262 -27.64 -7.69 12.91
CA LYS A 262 -28.42 -6.54 13.29
C LYS A 262 -29.27 -6.91 14.50
N LEU A 263 -29.02 -6.29 15.66
CA LEU A 263 -29.67 -6.61 16.94
C LEU A 263 -30.92 -5.77 17.22
N GLY A 264 -31.34 -4.97 16.23
CA GLY A 264 -32.46 -4.04 16.38
C GLY A 264 -32.07 -2.73 17.06
N GLU A 265 -32.92 -1.72 16.99
CA GLU A 265 -32.71 -0.39 17.60
C GLU A 265 -31.38 0.26 17.24
N GLY A 266 -30.89 0.08 15.99
CA GLY A 266 -29.62 0.62 15.52
C GLY A 266 -28.37 -0.08 16.06
N ARG A 267 -28.54 -1.20 16.79
CA ARG A 267 -27.41 -1.99 17.32
C ARG A 267 -26.93 -3.01 16.30
N SER A 268 -25.64 -3.22 16.23
CA SER A 268 -25.05 -4.26 15.38
C SER A 268 -23.77 -4.82 15.99
N LEU A 269 -23.44 -6.05 15.62
CA LEU A 269 -22.16 -6.67 15.92
C LEU A 269 -21.57 -7.13 14.59
N LYS A 270 -20.31 -6.77 14.34
CA LYS A 270 -19.48 -7.31 13.24
C LYS A 270 -18.30 -8.03 13.84
N THR A 271 -17.97 -9.19 13.29
CA THR A 271 -16.80 -9.98 13.69
C THR A 271 -16.12 -10.47 12.41
N SER A 272 -14.82 -10.29 12.29
CA SER A 272 -14.02 -10.85 11.21
C SER A 272 -12.82 -11.61 11.76
N TYR A 273 -12.47 -12.69 11.10
CA TYR A 273 -11.30 -13.51 11.38
C TYR A 273 -10.59 -13.81 10.08
N TYR A 274 -9.25 -13.80 10.10
CA TYR A 274 -8.46 -14.24 8.97
C TYR A 274 -7.21 -15.01 9.43
N TYR A 275 -6.71 -15.86 8.53
CA TYR A 275 -5.45 -16.59 8.69
C TYR A 275 -4.68 -16.60 7.37
N GLN A 276 -3.39 -16.32 7.43
CA GLN A 276 -2.45 -16.22 6.32
C GLN A 276 -1.31 -17.20 6.51
N ASP A 277 -0.92 -17.92 5.45
CA ASP A 277 0.33 -18.72 5.35
C ASP A 277 0.95 -18.41 3.98
N MET A 278 2.11 -17.77 3.98
CA MET A 278 2.77 -17.35 2.75
C MET A 278 4.27 -17.55 2.83
N ARG A 279 4.88 -17.77 1.66
CA ARG A 279 6.30 -17.97 1.47
C ARG A 279 6.80 -17.15 0.31
N HIS A 280 8.04 -16.67 0.42
CA HIS A 280 8.68 -15.85 -0.59
C HIS A 280 10.12 -16.32 -0.81
N LEU A 281 10.47 -16.66 -2.04
CA LEU A 281 11.84 -16.94 -2.46
C LEU A 281 12.35 -15.78 -3.31
N MET A 282 13.50 -15.25 -2.94
CA MET A 282 14.22 -14.23 -3.71
C MET A 282 15.67 -14.63 -3.92
N ASN A 283 16.30 -14.17 -5.01
CA ASN A 283 17.73 -14.37 -5.24
C ASN A 283 18.37 -13.26 -6.07
N ASN A 284 19.71 -13.26 -6.14
CA ASN A 284 20.51 -12.24 -6.81
C ASN A 284 21.12 -12.70 -8.15
N PHE A 285 20.61 -13.77 -8.76
CA PHE A 285 21.28 -14.40 -9.90
C PHE A 285 20.34 -14.93 -11.01
N THR A 286 19.04 -14.94 -10.82
CA THR A 286 18.10 -15.47 -11.83
C THR A 286 17.71 -14.39 -12.84
N LEU A 287 17.35 -13.21 -12.38
CA LEU A 287 16.84 -12.13 -13.23
C LEU A 287 17.87 -11.03 -13.52
N ARG A 288 18.99 -11.02 -12.82
CA ARG A 288 20.07 -10.05 -12.97
C ARG A 288 21.44 -10.70 -13.10
N GLN A 289 22.40 -9.96 -13.64
CA GLN A 289 23.80 -10.35 -13.62
C GLN A 289 24.36 -10.25 -12.19
N ASN A 290 25.08 -11.27 -11.75
CA ASN A 290 25.64 -11.34 -10.39
C ASN A 290 26.94 -10.49 -10.22
N GLY A 291 27.17 -9.53 -11.08
CA GLY A 291 28.19 -8.49 -10.98
C GLY A 291 29.63 -8.96 -10.67
N SER A 292 30.36 -8.09 -10.00
CA SER A 292 31.74 -8.38 -9.54
C SER A 292 31.82 -9.46 -8.45
N MET A 293 30.68 -9.89 -7.94
CA MET A 293 30.55 -11.01 -6.99
C MET A 293 30.17 -12.31 -7.69
N ALA A 294 30.65 -12.54 -8.90
CA ALA A 294 30.29 -13.66 -9.80
C ALA A 294 30.31 -15.06 -9.17
N ASN A 295 30.79 -15.22 -7.94
CA ASN A 295 30.81 -16.49 -7.20
C ASN A 295 30.03 -16.41 -5.87
N LYS A 296 29.25 -15.35 -5.64
CA LYS A 296 28.43 -15.21 -4.43
C LYS A 296 26.94 -15.25 -4.78
N TYR A 297 26.48 -16.45 -5.07
CA TYR A 297 25.05 -16.69 -5.24
C TYR A 297 24.36 -16.65 -3.87
N ARG A 298 23.31 -15.87 -3.78
CA ARG A 298 22.51 -15.78 -2.55
C ARG A 298 21.03 -15.91 -2.89
N GLN A 299 20.36 -16.74 -2.15
CA GLN A 299 18.90 -16.80 -2.14
C GLN A 299 18.40 -16.66 -0.71
N ASN A 300 17.26 -16.03 -0.54
CA ASN A 300 16.59 -15.88 0.73
C ASN A 300 15.20 -16.51 0.62
N LEU A 301 14.92 -17.49 1.46
CA LEU A 301 13.57 -18.03 1.65
C LEU A 301 13.00 -17.40 2.90
N THR A 302 11.89 -16.69 2.75
CA THR A 302 11.17 -16.12 3.88
C THR A 302 9.78 -16.73 3.98
N THR A 303 9.27 -16.80 5.19
CA THR A 303 7.92 -17.28 5.48
C THR A 303 7.23 -16.34 6.45
N VAL A 304 5.92 -16.23 6.32
CA VAL A 304 5.05 -15.62 7.32
C VAL A 304 3.83 -16.50 7.53
N ASP A 305 3.52 -16.77 8.76
CA ASP A 305 2.24 -17.29 9.20
C ASP A 305 1.64 -16.34 10.24
N GLY A 306 0.32 -16.19 10.19
CA GLY A 306 -0.35 -15.29 11.12
C GLY A 306 -1.82 -15.14 10.83
N GLY A 307 -2.48 -14.36 11.64
CA GLY A 307 -3.89 -14.08 11.46
C GLY A 307 -4.40 -13.03 12.43
N GLY A 308 -5.66 -12.68 12.31
CA GLY A 308 -6.26 -11.67 13.16
C GLY A 308 -7.75 -11.90 13.39
N LEU A 309 -8.22 -11.23 14.42
CA LEU A 309 -9.62 -11.20 14.84
C LEU A 309 -10.02 -9.74 15.10
N SER A 310 -11.15 -9.34 14.58
CA SER A 310 -11.80 -8.07 14.92
C SER A 310 -13.24 -8.33 15.36
N MET A 311 -13.69 -7.63 16.40
CA MET A 311 -15.07 -7.66 16.87
C MET A 311 -15.49 -6.23 17.19
N VAL A 312 -16.48 -5.69 16.49
CA VAL A 312 -16.97 -4.32 16.67
C VAL A 312 -18.45 -4.34 16.98
N TYR A 313 -18.81 -3.87 18.15
CA TYR A 313 -20.20 -3.65 18.57
C TYR A 313 -20.55 -2.17 18.46
N LYS A 314 -21.60 -1.87 17.68
CA LYS A 314 -22.11 -0.52 17.48
C LYS A 314 -23.48 -0.36 18.09
N MET A 315 -23.71 0.76 18.79
CA MET A 315 -25.00 1.09 19.39
C MET A 315 -25.27 2.60 19.38
N PRO A 316 -26.52 3.03 19.25
CA PRO A 316 -26.88 4.43 19.43
C PRO A 316 -26.71 4.85 20.90
N VAL A 317 -26.11 6.00 21.13
CA VAL A 317 -25.93 6.59 22.45
C VAL A 317 -26.13 8.10 22.35
N SER A 318 -27.12 8.63 23.06
CA SER A 318 -27.50 10.04 22.98
C SER A 318 -27.84 10.46 21.54
N ALA A 319 -27.33 11.57 21.05
CA ALA A 319 -27.49 12.03 19.67
C ALA A 319 -26.44 11.46 18.69
N GLY A 320 -25.82 10.32 19.03
CA GLY A 320 -24.75 9.73 18.23
C GLY A 320 -24.71 8.22 18.27
N SER A 321 -23.59 7.69 17.87
CA SER A 321 -23.28 6.27 17.77
C SER A 321 -22.00 5.95 18.50
N LEU A 322 -22.03 4.96 19.38
CA LEU A 322 -20.86 4.43 20.08
C LEU A 322 -20.45 3.10 19.44
N SER A 323 -19.19 3.01 19.06
CA SER A 323 -18.51 1.78 18.62
C SER A 323 -17.56 1.31 19.70
N LEU A 324 -17.65 0.04 20.07
CA LEU A 324 -16.75 -0.65 20.99
C LEU A 324 -16.08 -1.79 20.22
N GLY A 325 -14.74 -1.84 20.22
CA GLY A 325 -14.02 -2.86 19.48
C GLY A 325 -12.98 -3.60 20.29
N LEU A 326 -12.82 -4.88 19.90
CA LEU A 326 -11.73 -5.76 20.29
C LEU A 326 -11.03 -6.21 19.02
N GLU A 327 -9.74 -5.99 18.91
CA GLU A 327 -8.96 -6.35 17.73
C GLU A 327 -7.63 -6.97 18.17
N GLY A 328 -7.13 -7.88 17.36
CA GLY A 328 -5.80 -8.40 17.55
C GLY A 328 -5.32 -9.16 16.33
N ASP A 329 -4.01 -9.17 16.14
CA ASP A 329 -3.35 -10.01 15.16
C ASP A 329 -2.02 -10.52 15.66
N GLN A 330 -1.58 -11.60 15.03
CA GLN A 330 -0.32 -12.28 15.33
C GLN A 330 0.39 -12.57 14.03
N SER A 331 1.73 -12.50 14.04
CA SER A 331 2.56 -12.94 12.92
C SER A 331 3.88 -13.50 13.42
N THR A 332 4.36 -14.52 12.71
CA THR A 332 5.71 -15.09 12.87
C THR A 332 6.43 -15.00 11.54
N HIS A 333 7.64 -14.47 11.55
CA HIS A 333 8.46 -14.26 10.36
C HIS A 333 9.76 -15.03 10.47
N ASP A 334 10.09 -15.79 9.41
CA ASP A 334 11.38 -16.44 9.25
C ASP A 334 12.07 -15.99 7.97
N GLY A 335 13.39 -15.99 7.97
CA GLY A 335 14.20 -15.64 6.82
C GLY A 335 15.54 -16.36 6.84
N LEU A 336 15.79 -17.21 5.84
CA LEU A 336 17.00 -17.99 5.71
C LEU A 336 17.73 -17.67 4.41
N ILE A 337 18.91 -17.05 4.53
CA ILE A 337 19.80 -16.81 3.39
C ILE A 337 20.74 -17.98 3.20
N THR A 338 20.76 -18.55 2.00
CA THR A 338 21.61 -19.69 1.61
C THR A 338 22.39 -19.39 0.33
N ASP A 339 23.34 -20.26 0.00
CA ASP A 339 24.09 -20.24 -1.26
C ASP A 339 23.87 -21.59 -1.98
N PRO A 340 23.19 -21.61 -3.14
CA PRO A 340 22.90 -22.88 -3.83
C PRO A 340 24.15 -23.60 -4.35
N THR A 341 25.30 -22.91 -4.40
CA THR A 341 26.60 -23.51 -4.79
C THR A 341 27.45 -23.92 -3.60
N ASN A 342 27.02 -23.59 -2.37
CA ASN A 342 27.72 -23.93 -1.12
C ASN A 342 26.72 -24.29 -0.01
N ALA A 343 26.39 -25.55 0.10
CA ALA A 343 25.41 -26.05 1.06
C ALA A 343 25.82 -25.81 2.55
N MET A 344 27.07 -25.42 2.83
CA MET A 344 27.51 -25.09 4.19
C MET A 344 27.25 -23.62 4.55
N PHE A 345 26.88 -22.77 3.58
CA PHE A 345 26.60 -21.36 3.83
C PHE A 345 25.16 -21.15 4.24
N TYR A 346 24.96 -20.51 5.39
CA TYR A 346 23.66 -20.01 5.82
C TYR A 346 23.78 -18.77 6.70
N VAL A 347 22.72 -17.97 6.71
CA VAL A 347 22.46 -16.89 7.66
C VAL A 347 20.99 -16.92 8.02
N ASP A 348 20.67 -17.11 9.28
CA ASP A 348 19.32 -16.83 9.79
C ASP A 348 19.15 -15.32 9.79
N ASN A 349 18.48 -14.78 8.75
CA ASN A 349 18.21 -13.36 8.65
C ASN A 349 17.24 -12.93 9.76
N PHE A 350 16.15 -13.68 9.90
CA PHE A 350 15.21 -13.65 10.99
C PHE A 350 14.89 -15.10 11.38
N ASN A 351 14.66 -15.37 12.65
CA ASN A 351 14.36 -16.70 13.16
C ASN A 351 13.24 -16.58 14.20
N GLY A 352 12.04 -17.05 13.84
CA GLY A 352 10.86 -17.00 14.69
C GLY A 352 10.54 -15.60 15.21
N ALA A 353 10.75 -14.55 14.37
CA ALA A 353 10.46 -13.19 14.77
C ALA A 353 8.95 -12.96 14.86
N GLN A 354 8.45 -12.85 16.09
CA GLN A 354 7.02 -12.70 16.40
C GLN A 354 6.65 -11.24 16.63
N ARG A 355 5.44 -10.87 16.18
CA ARG A 355 4.81 -9.60 16.51
C ARG A 355 3.32 -9.78 16.68
N ASN A 356 2.86 -9.66 17.93
CA ASN A 356 1.48 -9.89 18.34
C ASN A 356 0.90 -8.59 18.86
N ARG A 357 -0.30 -8.20 18.39
CA ARG A 357 -0.98 -6.96 18.79
C ARG A 357 -2.35 -7.31 19.36
N TYR A 358 -2.68 -6.73 20.51
CA TYR A 358 -4.00 -6.89 21.17
C TYR A 358 -4.53 -5.51 21.52
N SER A 359 -5.73 -5.20 21.07
CA SER A 359 -6.27 -3.85 21.14
C SER A 359 -7.73 -3.81 21.57
N VAL A 360 -8.05 -2.79 22.34
CA VAL A 360 -9.44 -2.42 22.65
C VAL A 360 -9.66 -0.96 22.30
N PHE A 361 -10.83 -0.62 21.76
CA PHE A 361 -11.16 0.77 21.48
C PHE A 361 -12.60 1.11 21.79
N SER A 362 -12.83 2.39 21.98
CA SER A 362 -14.14 3.02 22.08
C SER A 362 -14.13 4.31 21.25
N GLU A 363 -15.14 4.47 20.40
CA GLU A 363 -15.29 5.66 19.54
C GLU A 363 -16.77 6.09 19.57
N TRP A 364 -16.97 7.38 19.81
CA TRP A 364 -18.29 7.99 19.74
C TRP A 364 -18.29 9.08 18.67
N VAL A 365 -19.31 9.04 17.81
CA VAL A 365 -19.55 10.06 16.77
C VAL A 365 -21.00 10.51 16.89
N GLY A 366 -21.22 11.82 16.98
CA GLY A 366 -22.59 12.34 17.07
C GLY A 366 -22.68 13.86 17.08
N ASP A 367 -23.91 14.35 16.93
CA ASP A 367 -24.22 15.76 16.96
C ASP A 367 -24.33 16.25 18.41
N ILE A 368 -23.57 17.28 18.75
CA ILE A 368 -23.61 17.93 20.07
C ILE A 368 -24.44 19.20 20.05
N ASP A 369 -24.63 19.80 18.88
CA ASP A 369 -25.52 20.93 18.61
C ASP A 369 -25.94 20.91 17.13
N GLU A 370 -26.87 21.77 16.73
CA GLU A 370 -27.29 21.91 15.33
C GLU A 370 -26.09 22.26 14.43
N GLY A 371 -25.78 21.36 13.51
CA GLY A 371 -24.65 21.51 12.59
C GLY A 371 -23.27 21.35 13.23
N LEU A 372 -23.14 20.84 14.47
CA LEU A 372 -21.88 20.61 15.15
C LEU A 372 -21.75 19.12 15.51
N GLU A 373 -20.92 18.40 14.75
CA GLU A 373 -20.57 16.99 14.99
C GLU A 373 -19.26 16.91 15.79
N LEU A 374 -19.22 15.99 16.74
CA LEU A 374 -18.03 15.64 17.50
C LEU A 374 -17.74 14.13 17.35
N GLU A 375 -16.49 13.82 17.08
CA GLU A 375 -15.93 12.48 17.09
C GLU A 375 -14.87 12.38 18.19
N LEU A 376 -14.97 11.37 19.06
CA LEU A 376 -14.05 11.10 20.16
C LEU A 376 -13.66 9.64 20.16
N GLY A 377 -12.39 9.37 20.11
CA GLY A 377 -11.83 8.03 20.11
C GLY A 377 -10.77 7.80 21.17
N VAL A 378 -10.74 6.59 21.72
CA VAL A 378 -9.67 6.08 22.56
C VAL A 378 -9.38 4.62 22.22
N ARG A 379 -8.10 4.29 22.10
CA ARG A 379 -7.61 2.93 21.85
C ARG A 379 -6.44 2.62 22.79
N TYR A 380 -6.43 1.44 23.36
CA TYR A 380 -5.28 0.84 23.99
C TYR A 380 -4.81 -0.35 23.19
N THR A 381 -3.51 -0.44 22.93
CA THR A 381 -2.90 -1.57 22.21
C THR A 381 -1.69 -2.06 23.00
N GLN A 382 -1.65 -3.36 23.28
CA GLN A 382 -0.46 -4.06 23.76
C GLN A 382 0.20 -4.74 22.56
N VAL A 383 1.50 -4.51 22.38
CA VAL A 383 2.30 -5.16 21.34
C VAL A 383 3.38 -6.01 22.01
N GLU A 384 3.33 -7.29 21.75
CA GLU A 384 4.32 -8.26 22.23
C GLU A 384 5.19 -8.71 21.07
N MET A 385 6.49 -8.65 21.25
CA MET A 385 7.48 -9.05 20.25
C MET A 385 8.49 -9.99 20.87
N ASP A 386 8.92 -10.99 20.10
CA ASP A 386 9.96 -11.94 20.49
C ASP A 386 10.72 -12.43 19.23
N SER A 387 11.87 -13.04 19.44
CA SER A 387 12.64 -13.69 18.37
C SER A 387 13.43 -14.84 18.94
N ASP A 388 13.56 -15.90 18.17
CA ASP A 388 14.47 -16.99 18.48
C ASP A 388 15.93 -16.58 18.25
N LYS A 389 16.85 -17.39 18.81
CA LYS A 389 18.28 -17.18 18.62
C LYS A 389 18.69 -17.39 17.16
N VAL A 390 19.54 -16.52 16.67
CA VAL A 390 20.03 -16.52 15.28
C VAL A 390 21.40 -17.17 15.14
N GLY A 391 21.70 -17.65 13.93
CA GLY A 391 22.97 -18.27 13.59
C GLY A 391 23.47 -17.86 12.21
N SER A 392 24.75 -18.14 11.97
CA SER A 392 25.37 -18.00 10.65
C SER A 392 26.63 -18.88 10.58
N SER A 393 26.78 -19.56 9.44
CA SER A 393 28.01 -20.29 9.13
C SER A 393 29.27 -19.41 9.15
N MET A 394 29.11 -18.12 8.88
CA MET A 394 30.19 -17.13 8.90
C MET A 394 30.76 -16.88 10.31
N ALA A 395 29.96 -17.10 11.36
CA ALA A 395 30.37 -16.85 12.75
C ALA A 395 31.58 -17.70 13.19
N GLY A 396 31.73 -18.89 12.61
CA GLY A 396 32.89 -19.77 12.88
C GLY A 396 34.21 -19.27 12.27
N MET A 397 34.15 -18.38 11.26
CA MET A 397 35.32 -17.90 10.51
C MET A 397 35.56 -16.39 10.70
N MET A 398 34.54 -15.64 11.06
CA MET A 398 34.57 -14.19 11.16
C MET A 398 34.23 -13.74 12.60
N PRO A 399 35.22 -13.36 13.41
CA PRO A 399 34.97 -12.96 14.81
C PRO A 399 33.97 -11.80 14.96
N ALA A 400 33.90 -10.88 13.98
CA ALA A 400 32.94 -9.80 14.00
C ALA A 400 31.49 -10.30 13.85
N VAL A 401 31.23 -11.29 13.00
CA VAL A 401 29.91 -11.95 12.87
C VAL A 401 29.56 -12.71 14.15
N ALA A 402 30.54 -13.42 14.73
CA ALA A 402 30.33 -14.09 16.02
C ALA A 402 29.96 -13.08 17.12
N THR A 403 30.64 -11.91 17.16
CA THR A 403 30.31 -10.85 18.13
C THR A 403 28.87 -10.36 17.96
N LEU A 404 28.42 -10.08 16.72
CA LEU A 404 27.03 -9.61 16.48
C LEU A 404 26.02 -10.67 16.88
N ARG A 405 26.21 -11.93 16.48
CA ARG A 405 25.34 -13.05 16.85
C ARG A 405 25.26 -13.19 18.38
N ASP A 406 26.38 -13.20 19.05
CA ASP A 406 26.45 -13.45 20.50
C ASP A 406 25.85 -12.26 21.29
N THR A 407 26.03 -11.03 20.79
CA THR A 407 25.38 -9.84 21.35
C THR A 407 23.88 -9.93 21.20
N PHE A 408 23.37 -10.23 20.00
CA PHE A 408 21.94 -10.39 19.75
C PHE A 408 21.34 -11.52 20.61
N ASN A 409 21.94 -12.73 20.56
CA ASN A 409 21.46 -13.90 21.31
C ASN A 409 21.55 -13.74 22.83
N GLY A 410 22.36 -12.81 23.31
CA GLY A 410 22.51 -12.46 24.72
C GLY A 410 21.60 -11.33 25.20
N SER A 411 20.91 -10.65 24.26
CA SER A 411 19.97 -9.56 24.59
C SER A 411 18.63 -10.11 25.09
N SER A 412 17.83 -9.25 25.73
CA SER A 412 16.42 -9.56 26.04
C SER A 412 15.60 -9.41 24.77
N LEU A 413 15.32 -10.51 24.07
CA LEU A 413 14.61 -10.49 22.80
C LEU A 413 13.11 -10.28 22.96
N SER A 414 12.54 -10.67 24.10
CA SER A 414 11.13 -10.45 24.40
C SER A 414 10.91 -9.00 24.86
N GLN A 415 10.02 -8.30 24.16
CA GLN A 415 9.67 -6.90 24.37
C GLN A 415 8.15 -6.73 24.42
N THR A 416 7.66 -5.81 25.25
CA THR A 416 6.24 -5.49 25.35
C THR A 416 6.05 -4.00 25.40
N ASP A 417 5.26 -3.47 24.47
CA ASP A 417 4.91 -2.06 24.39
C ASP A 417 3.44 -1.85 24.79
N HIS A 418 3.16 -0.71 25.41
CA HIS A 418 1.83 -0.30 25.84
C HIS A 418 1.45 1.02 25.19
N ASN A 419 0.59 0.99 24.19
CA ASN A 419 0.26 2.09 23.32
C ASN A 419 -1.14 2.64 23.63
N TRP A 420 -1.27 3.97 23.74
CA TRP A 420 -2.55 4.65 23.90
C TRP A 420 -2.74 5.62 22.74
N ASP A 421 -3.82 5.50 22.01
CA ASP A 421 -4.22 6.43 20.97
C ASP A 421 -5.49 7.18 21.38
N PHE A 422 -5.54 8.45 21.04
CA PHE A 422 -6.69 9.32 21.25
C PHE A 422 -6.92 10.14 20.01
N ASP A 423 -8.18 10.40 19.66
CA ASP A 423 -8.55 11.40 18.68
C ASP A 423 -9.79 12.17 19.13
N ALA A 424 -9.81 13.44 18.70
CA ALA A 424 -10.94 14.34 18.88
C ALA A 424 -11.05 15.18 17.61
N ILE A 425 -12.16 15.05 16.91
CA ILE A 425 -12.42 15.77 15.66
C ILE A 425 -13.75 16.51 15.82
N VAL A 426 -13.74 17.80 15.51
CA VAL A 426 -14.92 18.67 15.52
C VAL A 426 -15.20 19.09 14.10
N ARG A 427 -16.43 18.85 13.63
CA ARG A 427 -16.93 19.28 12.34
C ARG A 427 -18.08 20.25 12.52
N GLN A 428 -17.96 21.44 11.96
CA GLN A 428 -19.00 22.46 11.96
C GLN A 428 -19.56 22.60 10.54
N PHE A 429 -20.80 22.18 10.36
CA PHE A 429 -21.58 22.42 9.13
C PHE A 429 -22.14 23.85 9.20
N ILE A 430 -21.37 24.82 8.67
CA ILE A 430 -21.67 26.27 8.77
C ILE A 430 -22.86 26.62 7.88
N SER A 431 -22.94 25.99 6.70
CA SER A 431 -24.05 26.05 5.76
C SER A 431 -24.08 24.76 4.92
N ASP A 432 -25.07 24.61 4.04
CA ASP A 432 -25.12 23.50 3.07
C ASP A 432 -23.90 23.47 2.14
N GLU A 433 -23.18 24.60 2.02
CA GLU A 433 -22.06 24.80 1.12
C GLU A 433 -20.71 24.74 1.82
N LEU A 434 -20.65 24.95 3.16
CA LEU A 434 -19.42 25.16 3.91
C LEU A 434 -19.36 24.32 5.18
N THR A 435 -18.35 23.44 5.23
CA THR A 435 -17.97 22.68 6.43
C THR A 435 -16.56 23.07 6.88
N ALA A 436 -16.35 23.23 8.17
CA ALA A 436 -15.03 23.40 8.77
C ALA A 436 -14.74 22.21 9.70
N GLU A 437 -13.49 21.77 9.73
CA GLU A 437 -13.05 20.67 10.57
C GLU A 437 -11.75 21.05 11.32
N ILE A 438 -11.68 20.67 12.58
CA ILE A 438 -10.45 20.75 13.39
C ILE A 438 -10.30 19.41 14.11
N GLY A 439 -9.09 18.84 14.04
CA GLY A 439 -8.75 17.59 14.67
C GLY A 439 -7.49 17.67 15.52
N PHE A 440 -7.48 16.90 16.60
CA PHE A 440 -6.30 16.62 17.41
C PHE A 440 -6.22 15.12 17.68
N ALA A 441 -5.01 14.55 17.60
CA ALA A 441 -4.80 13.15 17.96
C ALA A 441 -3.44 12.92 18.64
N ARG A 442 -3.40 11.84 19.44
CA ARG A 442 -2.20 11.14 19.84
C ARG A 442 -2.24 9.76 19.19
N LYS A 443 -1.29 9.43 18.35
CA LYS A 443 -1.18 8.14 17.65
C LYS A 443 0.19 7.52 17.94
N THR A 444 0.22 6.18 18.00
CA THR A 444 1.42 5.42 18.34
C THR A 444 1.73 4.33 17.33
N ARG A 445 3.00 3.93 17.25
CA ARG A 445 3.45 2.75 16.51
C ARG A 445 4.64 2.09 17.22
N SER A 446 4.52 0.83 17.54
CA SER A 446 5.66 0.03 17.98
C SER A 446 6.60 -0.30 16.82
N PRO A 447 7.89 -0.53 17.10
CA PRO A 447 8.85 -0.93 16.06
C PRO A 447 8.38 -2.15 15.26
N SER A 448 8.81 -2.24 14.01
CA SER A 448 8.67 -3.46 13.20
C SER A 448 9.68 -4.52 13.64
N TYR A 449 9.48 -5.77 13.20
CA TYR A 449 10.44 -6.82 13.49
C TYR A 449 11.82 -6.58 12.84
N GLN A 450 11.85 -5.91 11.67
CA GLN A 450 13.10 -5.52 11.02
C GLN A 450 13.85 -4.50 11.85
N GLU A 451 13.15 -3.47 12.35
CA GLU A 451 13.75 -2.41 13.15
C GLU A 451 14.35 -2.93 14.45
N ARG A 452 13.71 -3.93 15.09
CA ARG A 452 14.23 -4.54 16.34
C ARG A 452 15.23 -5.66 16.13
N TYR A 453 14.97 -6.60 15.19
CA TYR A 453 15.66 -7.90 15.15
C TYR A 453 16.64 -8.11 14.00
N LEU A 454 16.93 -7.07 13.20
CA LEU A 454 17.98 -7.13 12.20
C LEU A 454 19.36 -7.14 12.86
N TRP A 455 19.90 -8.34 13.12
CA TRP A 455 21.09 -8.54 13.92
C TRP A 455 22.43 -8.43 13.17
N ILE A 456 22.42 -8.54 11.85
CA ILE A 456 23.59 -8.47 10.97
C ILE A 456 23.37 -7.38 9.92
N PRO A 457 24.41 -6.59 9.51
CA PRO A 457 24.23 -5.47 8.62
C PRO A 457 23.81 -5.92 7.22
N LEU A 458 22.53 -5.89 6.96
CA LEU A 458 21.85 -6.20 5.70
C LEU A 458 20.92 -5.04 5.32
N GLU A 459 20.35 -5.15 4.13
CA GLU A 459 19.30 -4.23 3.66
C GLU A 459 17.91 -4.90 3.81
N ALA A 460 17.59 -5.33 5.03
CA ALA A 460 16.29 -5.90 5.39
C ALA A 460 15.51 -4.86 6.23
N THR A 461 15.00 -3.81 5.56
CA THR A 461 14.66 -2.54 6.18
C THR A 461 13.19 -2.12 6.00
N GLY A 462 12.31 -3.07 5.68
CA GLY A 462 10.90 -2.73 5.43
C GLY A 462 10.71 -1.80 4.23
N GLY A 463 11.56 -1.93 3.21
CA GLY A 463 11.42 -1.22 1.94
C GLY A 463 12.04 0.18 1.87
N LEU A 464 12.96 0.54 2.74
CA LEU A 464 13.70 1.82 2.61
C LEU A 464 14.41 1.95 1.27
N ALA A 465 15.06 0.86 0.79
CA ALA A 465 15.73 0.77 -0.52
C ALA A 465 16.66 1.98 -0.84
N ASP A 466 17.37 2.46 0.18
CA ASP A 466 18.29 3.60 0.14
C ASP A 466 19.73 3.21 -0.19
N ASN A 467 19.96 1.96 -0.58
CA ASN A 467 21.27 1.37 -0.85
C ASN A 467 22.21 1.41 0.37
N ARG A 468 21.66 1.35 1.59
CA ARG A 468 22.38 1.29 2.85
C ARG A 468 22.16 -0.05 3.54
N VAL A 469 23.09 -0.40 4.42
CA VAL A 469 22.94 -1.55 5.31
C VAL A 469 22.65 -1.08 6.72
N TYR A 470 21.77 -1.81 7.39
CA TYR A 470 21.28 -1.45 8.70
C TYR A 470 21.51 -2.56 9.71
N ILE A 471 21.49 -2.19 10.98
CA ILE A 471 21.38 -3.10 12.12
C ILE A 471 20.22 -2.61 13.00
N GLY A 472 19.48 -3.55 13.58
CA GLY A 472 18.38 -3.25 14.49
C GLY A 472 18.82 -2.85 15.88
N ASP A 473 17.85 -2.40 16.67
CA ASP A 473 18.00 -2.23 18.11
C ASP A 473 16.78 -2.82 18.84
N VAL A 474 17.02 -3.84 19.66
CA VAL A 474 15.96 -4.51 20.42
C VAL A 474 15.28 -3.62 21.47
N ASN A 475 15.93 -2.51 21.85
CA ASN A 475 15.48 -1.59 22.89
C ASN A 475 14.76 -0.35 22.35
N LEU A 476 14.39 -0.34 21.07
CA LEU A 476 13.64 0.80 20.50
C LEU A 476 12.33 1.03 21.24
N ASP A 477 12.05 2.30 21.52
CA ASP A 477 10.77 2.76 22.05
C ASP A 477 9.73 2.92 20.92
N PRO A 478 8.43 2.83 21.21
CA PRO A 478 7.36 3.16 20.26
C PRO A 478 7.38 4.64 19.83
N GLU A 479 7.11 4.87 18.54
CA GLU A 479 6.87 6.22 18.03
C GLU A 479 5.57 6.80 18.60
N VAL A 480 5.58 8.07 18.96
CA VAL A 480 4.42 8.80 19.50
C VAL A 480 4.21 10.10 18.74
N ALA A 481 3.16 10.17 17.92
CA ALA A 481 2.78 11.36 17.19
C ALA A 481 1.68 12.14 17.91
N TYR A 482 1.87 13.46 18.05
CA TYR A 482 0.83 14.42 18.35
C TYR A 482 0.48 15.13 17.05
N GLN A 483 -0.76 14.98 16.62
CA GLN A 483 -1.26 15.46 15.35
C GLN A 483 -2.27 16.56 15.55
N PHE A 484 -2.14 17.63 14.78
CA PHE A 484 -3.10 18.72 14.71
C PHE A 484 -3.46 18.96 13.24
N GLU A 485 -4.75 19.12 12.96
CA GLU A 485 -5.26 19.35 11.63
C GLU A 485 -6.37 20.39 11.61
N ALA A 486 -6.47 21.10 10.49
CA ALA A 486 -7.56 21.99 10.20
C ALA A 486 -7.92 21.89 8.71
N GLY A 487 -9.19 21.77 8.41
CA GLY A 487 -9.71 21.64 7.06
C GLY A 487 -10.96 22.48 6.85
N ILE A 488 -11.18 22.82 5.59
CA ILE A 488 -12.41 23.47 5.12
C ILE A 488 -12.86 22.69 3.90
N GLU A 489 -14.16 22.49 3.75
CA GLU A 489 -14.78 21.95 2.55
C GLU A 489 -15.84 22.94 2.08
N TYR A 490 -15.71 23.39 0.85
CA TYR A 490 -16.64 24.32 0.23
C TYR A 490 -17.13 23.76 -1.10
N SER A 491 -18.46 23.74 -1.27
CA SER A 491 -19.10 23.28 -2.50
C SER A 491 -20.27 24.18 -2.85
N SER A 492 -20.17 24.95 -3.92
CA SER A 492 -21.24 25.82 -4.43
C SER A 492 -21.06 26.18 -5.89
N ASN A 493 -22.17 26.23 -6.66
CA ASN A 493 -22.17 26.68 -8.05
C ASN A 493 -21.16 25.95 -8.96
N GLY A 494 -21.03 24.64 -8.80
CA GLY A 494 -20.09 23.81 -9.57
C GLY A 494 -18.63 23.90 -9.11
N LEU A 495 -18.32 24.73 -8.11
CA LEU A 495 -17.00 24.79 -7.48
C LEU A 495 -16.96 23.91 -6.23
N TYR A 496 -15.97 23.02 -6.14
CA TYR A 496 -15.61 22.28 -4.96
C TYR A 496 -14.16 22.56 -4.60
N VAL A 497 -13.87 22.81 -3.33
CA VAL A 497 -12.50 22.97 -2.84
C VAL A 497 -12.39 22.54 -1.37
N ALA A 498 -11.42 21.65 -1.08
CA ALA A 498 -11.24 21.07 0.24
C ALA A 498 -9.76 21.09 0.69
N PRO A 499 -9.24 22.25 1.10
CA PRO A 499 -7.90 22.36 1.69
C PRO A 499 -7.88 21.79 3.11
N ARG A 500 -6.78 21.08 3.45
CA ARG A 500 -6.45 20.57 4.79
C ARG A 500 -5.00 20.87 5.10
N ALA A 501 -4.76 21.58 6.20
CA ALA A 501 -3.42 21.83 6.74
C ALA A 501 -3.16 20.94 7.95
N PHE A 502 -1.92 20.48 8.11
CA PHE A 502 -1.55 19.59 9.20
C PHE A 502 -0.20 19.93 9.80
N TYR A 503 -0.05 19.58 11.08
CA TYR A 503 1.21 19.59 11.81
C TYR A 503 1.28 18.37 12.73
N HIS A 504 2.29 17.51 12.53
CA HIS A 504 2.53 16.33 13.33
C HIS A 504 3.89 16.44 14.01
N ARG A 505 3.92 16.30 15.31
CA ARG A 505 5.15 16.16 16.09
C ARG A 505 5.27 14.70 16.51
N VAL A 506 6.35 14.04 16.08
CA VAL A 506 6.62 12.64 16.40
C VAL A 506 7.82 12.55 17.32
N ASN A 507 7.60 12.09 18.53
CA ASN A 507 8.67 11.73 19.45
C ASN A 507 9.06 10.28 19.18
N ASP A 508 10.32 9.94 19.40
CA ASP A 508 10.85 8.60 19.24
C ASP A 508 10.65 8.04 17.81
N TYR A 509 10.65 8.89 16.78
CA TYR A 509 10.59 8.48 15.38
C TYR A 509 11.77 7.57 15.05
N ILE A 510 11.52 6.41 14.44
CA ILE A 510 12.53 5.41 14.16
C ILE A 510 13.17 5.65 12.79
N GLN A 511 14.46 5.95 12.79
CA GLN A 511 15.28 6.05 11.58
C GLN A 511 16.67 5.45 11.81
N GLY A 512 17.48 5.35 10.74
CA GLY A 512 18.87 4.94 10.86
C GLY A 512 19.76 6.11 11.30
N ASP A 513 20.62 5.89 12.29
CA ASP A 513 21.73 6.78 12.65
C ASP A 513 23.05 6.08 12.35
N GLU A 514 24.05 6.81 11.81
CA GLU A 514 25.35 6.24 11.44
C GLU A 514 26.14 5.82 12.69
N ILE A 515 26.61 4.57 12.69
CA ILE A 515 27.50 4.03 13.72
C ILE A 515 28.88 3.78 13.16
N SER A 516 29.91 3.84 14.00
CA SER A 516 31.30 3.66 13.61
C SER A 516 32.10 2.83 14.62
N GLY A 517 33.15 2.15 14.13
CA GLY A 517 34.08 1.39 14.97
C GLY A 517 33.54 0.08 15.56
N THR A 518 32.32 -0.31 15.21
CA THR A 518 31.62 -1.49 15.76
C THR A 518 31.95 -2.79 14.99
N ALA A 519 31.46 -3.93 15.51
CA ALA A 519 31.50 -5.19 14.79
C ALA A 519 30.69 -5.12 13.49
N ALA A 520 29.56 -4.40 13.47
CA ALA A 520 28.73 -4.22 12.29
C ALA A 520 29.49 -3.52 11.14
N ASN A 521 30.24 -2.45 11.42
CA ASN A 521 31.07 -1.78 10.42
C ASN A 521 32.12 -2.72 9.81
N ARG A 522 32.76 -3.57 10.62
CA ARG A 522 33.73 -4.57 10.13
C ARG A 522 33.06 -5.61 9.25
N VAL A 523 31.88 -6.08 9.60
CA VAL A 523 31.10 -7.04 8.78
C VAL A 523 30.67 -6.39 7.48
N ALA A 524 30.12 -5.17 7.51
CA ALA A 524 29.74 -4.41 6.31
C ALA A 524 30.93 -4.24 5.36
N GLY A 525 32.09 -3.82 5.86
CA GLY A 525 33.31 -3.68 5.04
C GLY A 525 33.75 -4.99 4.35
N MET A 526 33.57 -6.14 4.99
CA MET A 526 33.85 -7.45 4.38
C MET A 526 32.79 -7.89 3.36
N MET A 527 31.54 -7.48 3.55
CA MET A 527 30.43 -7.87 2.68
C MET A 527 30.25 -6.92 1.49
N ASN A 528 30.55 -5.62 1.64
CA ASN A 528 30.25 -4.53 0.71
C ASN A 528 31.51 -3.88 0.12
N ASN A 529 32.46 -4.68 -0.37
CA ASN A 529 33.65 -4.20 -1.08
C ASN A 529 34.45 -3.10 -0.34
N GLY A 530 34.55 -3.19 0.99
CA GLY A 530 35.28 -2.24 1.83
C GLY A 530 34.41 -1.09 2.36
N ASN A 531 33.19 -0.92 1.95
CA ASN A 531 32.29 0.07 2.52
C ASN A 531 31.88 -0.35 3.94
N MET A 532 32.33 0.42 4.93
CA MET A 532 32.11 0.17 6.35
C MET A 532 30.93 0.98 6.92
N THR A 533 30.22 1.77 6.11
CA THR A 533 29.10 2.56 6.57
C THR A 533 27.93 1.65 6.97
N VAL A 534 27.44 1.80 8.18
CA VAL A 534 26.29 1.08 8.73
C VAL A 534 25.42 2.08 9.46
N LEU A 535 24.12 1.98 9.24
CA LEU A 535 23.12 2.68 10.02
C LEU A 535 22.53 1.73 11.07
N GLN A 536 22.28 2.22 12.27
CA GLN A 536 21.52 1.51 13.29
C GLN A 536 20.18 2.19 13.47
N PHE A 537 19.11 1.41 13.52
CA PHE A 537 17.80 1.97 13.87
C PHE A 537 17.85 2.57 15.27
N ALA A 538 17.38 3.80 15.39
CA ALA A 538 17.39 4.59 16.61
C ALA A 538 16.15 5.47 16.71
N ASN A 539 15.76 5.81 17.92
CA ASN A 539 14.70 6.79 18.19
C ASN A 539 15.24 8.20 18.07
N VAL A 540 14.57 9.04 17.29
CA VAL A 540 14.86 10.46 17.10
C VAL A 540 13.58 11.28 17.20
N ASP A 541 13.67 12.58 17.42
CA ASP A 541 12.51 13.48 17.36
C ASP A 541 12.30 14.01 15.95
N ALA A 542 11.07 13.96 15.44
CA ALA A 542 10.70 14.40 14.10
C ALA A 542 9.48 15.32 14.11
N GLU A 543 9.30 16.05 13.01
CA GLU A 543 8.07 16.79 12.73
C GLU A 543 7.72 16.72 11.24
N PHE A 544 6.42 16.70 10.96
CA PHE A 544 5.85 16.78 9.62
C PHE A 544 4.83 17.90 9.58
N TYR A 545 4.83 18.68 8.52
CA TYR A 545 3.82 19.70 8.30
C TYR A 545 3.59 19.93 6.81
N GLY A 546 2.41 20.40 6.49
CA GLY A 546 2.06 20.64 5.10
C GLY A 546 0.59 20.94 4.91
N MET A 547 0.18 20.80 3.65
CA MET A 547 -1.19 20.99 3.22
C MET A 547 -1.48 20.12 2.01
N ASP A 548 -2.66 19.55 1.98
CA ASP A 548 -3.24 18.94 0.79
C ASP A 548 -4.56 19.61 0.41
N VAL A 549 -4.85 19.68 -0.88
CA VAL A 549 -6.06 20.30 -1.43
C VAL A 549 -6.64 19.39 -2.50
N GLU A 550 -7.90 19.13 -2.40
CA GLU A 550 -8.74 18.62 -3.49
C GLU A 550 -9.58 19.77 -4.02
N TRP A 551 -9.73 19.84 -5.32
CA TRP A 551 -10.54 20.88 -5.96
C TRP A 551 -11.16 20.39 -7.26
N GLY A 552 -12.31 20.94 -7.61
CA GLY A 552 -13.02 20.68 -8.85
C GLY A 552 -13.87 21.86 -9.26
N TYR A 553 -14.07 22.03 -10.58
CA TYR A 553 -14.94 23.04 -11.12
C TYR A 553 -15.68 22.55 -12.38
N GLU A 554 -16.99 22.62 -12.35
CA GLU A 554 -17.84 22.38 -13.51
C GLU A 554 -17.85 23.61 -14.41
N LEU A 555 -17.06 23.58 -15.49
CA LEU A 555 -16.95 24.68 -16.45
C LEU A 555 -18.22 24.85 -17.29
N ALA A 556 -18.88 23.75 -17.64
CA ALA A 556 -20.12 23.64 -18.37
C ALA A 556 -20.72 22.24 -18.16
N GLU A 557 -21.92 21.98 -18.66
CA GLU A 557 -22.67 20.73 -18.51
C GLU A 557 -21.83 19.47 -18.87
N SER A 558 -20.94 19.58 -19.86
CA SER A 558 -20.06 18.47 -20.30
C SER A 558 -18.58 18.69 -19.99
N TRP A 559 -18.19 19.76 -19.32
CA TRP A 559 -16.80 20.07 -19.06
C TRP A 559 -16.52 20.21 -17.57
N ARG A 560 -15.60 19.40 -17.08
CA ARG A 560 -15.13 19.42 -15.69
C ARG A 560 -13.61 19.60 -15.63
N LEU A 561 -13.16 20.43 -14.71
CA LEU A 561 -11.76 20.58 -14.35
C LEU A 561 -11.59 20.21 -12.88
N ASP A 562 -10.76 19.23 -12.57
CA ASP A 562 -10.51 18.78 -11.21
C ASP A 562 -9.03 18.51 -10.97
N GLY A 563 -8.65 18.40 -9.70
CA GLY A 563 -7.27 18.12 -9.38
C GLY A 563 -6.95 18.09 -7.90
N THR A 564 -5.66 17.87 -7.65
CA THR A 564 -5.09 17.82 -6.30
C THR A 564 -3.84 18.67 -6.21
N VAL A 565 -3.56 19.17 -5.01
CA VAL A 565 -2.30 19.82 -4.66
C VAL A 565 -1.81 19.20 -3.36
N SER A 566 -0.51 18.86 -3.27
CA SER A 566 0.08 18.29 -2.09
C SER A 566 1.43 18.93 -1.77
N TYR A 567 1.62 19.27 -0.51
CA TYR A 567 2.88 19.74 0.04
C TYR A 567 3.12 19.11 1.40
N VAL A 568 4.28 18.51 1.58
CA VAL A 568 4.72 17.97 2.88
C VAL A 568 6.18 18.31 3.12
N ARG A 569 6.49 18.62 4.35
CA ARG A 569 7.84 18.76 4.87
C ARG A 569 8.02 17.84 6.06
N GLY A 570 9.07 17.03 6.04
CA GLY A 570 9.48 16.17 7.15
C GLY A 570 10.90 16.50 7.55
N ARG A 571 11.16 16.73 8.84
CA ARG A 571 12.50 17.00 9.33
C ARG A 571 12.71 16.50 10.76
N ARG A 572 13.95 16.26 11.09
CA ARG A 572 14.42 15.93 12.42
C ARG A 572 14.39 17.17 13.32
N ARG A 573 14.03 17.02 14.58
CA ARG A 573 13.94 18.11 15.58
C ARG A 573 15.08 18.08 16.58
N ASP A 574 15.76 16.97 16.73
CA ASP A 574 16.94 16.80 17.57
C ASP A 574 18.24 17.01 16.77
N GLY A 575 19.20 17.69 17.36
CA GLY A 575 20.62 17.68 17.02
C GLY A 575 21.08 18.16 15.65
N GLY A 576 20.29 18.83 14.81
CA GLY A 576 20.83 19.34 13.56
C GLY A 576 19.83 19.73 12.49
N GLY A 577 18.56 19.41 12.67
CA GLY A 577 17.50 19.82 11.73
C GLY A 577 17.57 19.15 10.38
N ASP A 578 18.15 17.94 10.30
CA ASP A 578 18.22 17.16 9.05
C ASP A 578 16.81 16.79 8.55
N ASN A 579 16.69 16.57 7.24
CA ASN A 579 15.44 16.19 6.60
C ASN A 579 15.20 14.69 6.78
N LEU A 580 13.94 14.30 6.66
CA LEU A 580 13.55 12.89 6.67
C LEU A 580 13.56 12.33 5.25
N TYR A 581 13.76 11.01 5.18
CA TYR A 581 13.92 10.29 3.93
C TYR A 581 12.60 10.10 3.16
N ARG A 582 12.66 10.17 1.83
CA ARG A 582 11.54 9.95 0.90
C ARG A 582 10.35 10.89 1.11
N ILE A 583 10.62 12.15 1.41
CA ILE A 583 9.58 13.17 1.46
C ILE A 583 9.28 13.65 0.05
N ALA A 584 8.06 13.40 -0.42
CA ALA A 584 7.62 13.83 -1.74
C ALA A 584 7.70 15.36 -1.86
N PRO A 585 8.18 15.91 -3.00
CA PRO A 585 8.18 17.34 -3.24
C PRO A 585 6.76 17.88 -3.40
N PHE A 586 6.62 19.22 -3.37
CA PHE A 586 5.38 19.84 -3.81
C PHE A 586 4.94 19.28 -5.16
N ASN A 587 3.70 18.84 -5.23
CA ASN A 587 3.13 18.29 -6.46
C ASN A 587 1.69 18.72 -6.65
N THR A 588 1.27 18.70 -7.91
CA THR A 588 -0.10 18.99 -8.31
C THR A 588 -0.49 18.15 -9.51
N ARG A 589 -1.75 17.81 -9.56
CA ARG A 589 -2.41 17.13 -10.64
C ARG A 589 -3.64 17.95 -11.05
N ALA A 590 -3.86 18.11 -12.33
CA ALA A 590 -5.03 18.76 -12.88
C ALA A 590 -5.52 17.99 -14.10
N GLN A 591 -6.82 17.71 -14.17
CA GLN A 591 -7.47 16.97 -15.25
C GLN A 591 -8.62 17.80 -15.81
N LEU A 592 -8.64 18.00 -17.12
CA LEU A 592 -9.77 18.54 -17.85
C LEU A 592 -10.49 17.38 -18.55
N THR A 593 -11.74 17.15 -18.18
CA THR A 593 -12.58 16.09 -18.73
C THR A 593 -13.72 16.69 -19.56
N PHE A 594 -13.97 16.09 -20.71
CA PHE A 594 -15.16 16.30 -21.52
C PHE A 594 -15.99 15.01 -21.54
N ASP A 595 -17.19 15.06 -21.01
CA ASP A 595 -18.10 13.93 -20.87
C ASP A 595 -19.30 14.05 -21.80
N GLN A 596 -19.67 12.93 -22.42
CA GLN A 596 -20.91 12.71 -23.16
C GLN A 596 -21.55 11.41 -22.70
N ASP A 597 -22.81 11.18 -23.07
CA ASP A 597 -23.63 10.04 -22.57
C ASP A 597 -22.91 8.68 -22.62
N ASN A 598 -22.08 8.42 -23.63
CA ASN A 598 -21.45 7.11 -23.83
C ASN A 598 -19.96 7.19 -24.17
N TRP A 599 -19.32 8.32 -24.00
CA TRP A 599 -17.87 8.46 -24.13
C TRP A 599 -17.35 9.68 -23.37
N SER A 600 -16.10 9.61 -22.97
CA SER A 600 -15.40 10.74 -22.38
C SER A 600 -13.98 10.86 -22.93
N ILE A 601 -13.41 12.05 -22.79
CA ILE A 601 -12.01 12.31 -23.06
C ILE A 601 -11.45 13.21 -21.95
N ALA A 602 -10.26 12.86 -21.44
CA ALA A 602 -9.61 13.61 -20.39
C ALA A 602 -8.15 13.92 -20.75
N ALA A 603 -7.73 15.14 -20.50
CA ALA A 603 -6.34 15.57 -20.57
C ALA A 603 -5.86 15.89 -19.14
N GLU A 604 -4.78 15.24 -18.72
CA GLU A 604 -4.24 15.37 -17.37
C GLU A 604 -2.80 15.86 -17.39
N VAL A 605 -2.49 16.77 -16.49
CA VAL A 605 -1.13 17.26 -16.21
C VAL A 605 -0.75 16.89 -14.79
N GLU A 606 0.38 16.23 -14.63
CA GLU A 606 1.07 16.04 -13.35
C GLU A 606 2.33 16.91 -13.31
N ALA A 607 2.57 17.61 -12.21
CA ALA A 607 3.76 18.42 -12.02
C ALA A 607 4.35 18.24 -10.63
N TYR A 608 5.64 17.99 -10.57
CA TYR A 608 6.42 17.81 -9.36
C TYR A 608 7.55 18.82 -9.31
N ALA A 609 7.71 19.48 -8.17
CA ALA A 609 8.82 20.42 -7.96
C ALA A 609 10.14 19.66 -7.77
N ALA A 610 11.25 20.37 -7.87
CA ALA A 610 12.54 19.84 -7.46
C ALA A 610 12.58 19.62 -5.94
N GLN A 611 13.17 18.49 -5.49
CA GLN A 611 13.40 18.23 -4.07
C GLN A 611 14.87 18.45 -3.74
N ASN A 612 15.13 19.48 -2.92
CA ASN A 612 16.47 19.84 -2.45
C ASN A 612 16.64 19.57 -0.94
N ASP A 613 15.56 19.36 -0.24
CA ASP A 613 15.50 19.10 1.20
C ASP A 613 15.55 17.59 1.44
N VAL A 614 16.75 17.04 1.39
CA VAL A 614 17.03 15.60 1.40
C VAL A 614 17.64 15.16 2.71
N ALA A 615 17.48 13.90 3.08
CA ALA A 615 18.05 13.31 4.28
C ALA A 615 19.56 13.07 4.11
N GLU A 616 20.38 13.71 4.92
CA GLU A 616 21.83 13.59 4.85
C GLU A 616 22.32 12.29 5.49
N TYR A 617 21.66 11.79 6.53
CA TYR A 617 22.06 10.61 7.29
C TYR A 617 22.15 9.33 6.43
N ASN A 618 21.31 9.20 5.41
CA ASN A 618 21.36 8.07 4.47
C ASN A 618 21.85 8.46 3.07
N ALA A 619 22.39 9.69 2.91
CA ALA A 619 22.88 10.24 1.66
C ALA A 619 21.84 10.27 0.54
N GLU A 620 20.63 10.69 0.85
CA GLU A 620 19.53 10.83 -0.12
C GLU A 620 19.92 11.81 -1.24
N MET A 621 19.60 11.45 -2.48
CA MET A 621 19.91 12.30 -3.63
C MET A 621 18.81 13.33 -3.88
N LYS A 622 19.22 14.57 -4.17
CA LYS A 622 18.32 15.58 -4.70
C LYS A 622 17.72 15.14 -6.03
N SER A 623 16.53 15.62 -6.35
CA SER A 623 15.87 15.35 -7.63
C SER A 623 15.42 16.63 -8.31
N ALA A 624 15.48 16.65 -9.65
CA ALA A 624 14.93 17.71 -10.46
C ALA A 624 13.38 17.62 -10.49
N GLY A 625 12.73 18.75 -10.68
CA GLY A 625 11.30 18.76 -10.95
C GLY A 625 10.99 18.27 -12.37
N TYR A 626 9.77 17.79 -12.57
CA TYR A 626 9.29 17.34 -13.86
C TYR A 626 7.78 17.59 -14.02
N GLY A 627 7.30 17.52 -15.27
CA GLY A 627 5.89 17.55 -15.61
C GLY A 627 5.58 16.50 -16.65
N LEU A 628 4.43 15.85 -16.51
CA LEU A 628 3.90 14.83 -17.42
C LEU A 628 2.56 15.30 -17.98
N LEU A 629 2.24 14.89 -19.19
CA LEU A 629 0.97 15.10 -19.85
C LEU A 629 0.41 13.74 -20.27
N HIS A 630 -0.86 13.49 -19.93
CA HIS A 630 -1.58 12.28 -20.26
C HIS A 630 -2.85 12.61 -21.03
N LEU A 631 -3.29 11.70 -21.88
CA LEU A 631 -4.57 11.77 -22.59
C LEU A 631 -5.28 10.44 -22.45
N ARG A 632 -6.54 10.48 -22.05
CA ARG A 632 -7.38 9.30 -21.86
C ARG A 632 -8.71 9.48 -22.57
N GLY A 633 -9.29 8.37 -23.03
CA GLY A 633 -10.62 8.34 -23.58
C GLY A 633 -11.30 7.04 -23.23
N ASP A 634 -12.58 7.13 -22.92
CA ASP A 634 -13.44 6.01 -22.59
C ASP A 634 -14.65 6.01 -23.52
N ILE A 635 -15.06 4.83 -23.96
CA ILE A 635 -16.28 4.66 -24.75
C ILE A 635 -17.06 3.46 -24.24
N GLN A 636 -18.36 3.66 -24.07
CA GLN A 636 -19.34 2.64 -23.70
C GLN A 636 -20.26 2.35 -24.91
N PRO A 637 -19.84 1.50 -25.87
CA PRO A 637 -20.62 1.25 -27.07
C PRO A 637 -21.95 0.53 -26.79
N MET A 638 -22.06 -0.14 -25.68
CA MET A 638 -23.27 -0.73 -25.11
C MET A 638 -23.14 -0.79 -23.59
N GLN A 639 -24.26 -0.86 -22.84
CA GLN A 639 -24.27 -0.81 -21.36
C GLN A 639 -23.35 -1.84 -20.70
N SER A 640 -23.12 -2.98 -21.33
CA SER A 640 -22.29 -4.07 -20.83
C SER A 640 -20.81 -3.97 -21.22
N VAL A 641 -20.38 -3.03 -22.05
CA VAL A 641 -19.02 -2.96 -22.59
C VAL A 641 -18.42 -1.57 -22.34
N ASN A 642 -17.28 -1.55 -21.67
CA ASN A 642 -16.46 -0.34 -21.59
C ASN A 642 -15.10 -0.57 -22.25
N ILE A 643 -14.63 0.42 -23.02
CA ILE A 643 -13.33 0.39 -23.69
C ILE A 643 -12.60 1.69 -23.33
N GLY A 644 -11.42 1.56 -22.72
CA GLY A 644 -10.52 2.65 -22.41
C GLY A 644 -9.30 2.65 -23.33
N LEU A 645 -8.88 3.82 -23.74
CA LEU A 645 -7.67 4.03 -24.54
C LEU A 645 -6.94 5.26 -24.00
N GLY A 646 -5.63 5.15 -23.85
CA GLY A 646 -4.88 6.33 -23.41
C GLY A 646 -3.41 6.32 -23.78
N ILE A 647 -2.82 7.48 -23.61
CA ILE A 647 -1.38 7.70 -23.76
C ILE A 647 -0.90 8.39 -22.48
N GLU A 648 -0.09 7.70 -21.73
CA GLU A 648 0.61 8.28 -20.58
C GLU A 648 1.96 8.84 -21.00
N ASN A 649 2.40 9.91 -20.33
CA ASN A 649 3.65 10.61 -20.65
C ASN A 649 3.81 10.88 -22.17
N ILE A 650 2.84 11.54 -22.77
CA ILE A 650 2.75 11.80 -24.24
C ILE A 650 4.06 12.34 -24.80
N LEU A 651 4.75 13.18 -24.02
CA LEU A 651 5.99 13.85 -24.44
C LEU A 651 7.23 12.98 -24.31
N ASP A 652 7.08 11.72 -23.89
CA ASP A 652 8.18 10.79 -23.62
C ASP A 652 9.26 11.40 -22.71
N LYS A 653 8.80 12.11 -21.68
CA LYS A 653 9.68 12.79 -20.74
C LYS A 653 10.45 11.77 -19.91
N SER A 654 11.78 11.83 -19.98
CA SER A 654 12.64 11.10 -19.02
C SER A 654 12.58 11.78 -17.66
N TYR A 655 12.21 11.04 -16.62
CA TYR A 655 12.09 11.55 -15.25
C TYR A 655 12.39 10.44 -14.23
N ALA A 656 12.72 10.85 -13.03
CA ALA A 656 12.71 9.96 -11.87
C ALA A 656 11.93 10.64 -10.73
N ASP A 657 10.97 9.92 -10.17
CA ASP A 657 10.25 10.38 -8.99
C ASP A 657 11.25 10.59 -7.84
N HIS A 658 11.02 11.61 -7.01
CA HIS A 658 11.90 11.81 -5.84
C HIS A 658 11.88 10.60 -4.92
N THR A 659 10.72 9.99 -4.73
CA THR A 659 10.53 8.81 -3.88
C THR A 659 10.97 7.49 -4.53
N ALA A 660 11.39 7.52 -5.82
CA ALA A 660 11.96 6.36 -6.47
C ALA A 660 13.25 5.91 -5.77
N ALA A 661 13.41 4.62 -5.66
CA ALA A 661 14.58 4.00 -5.06
C ALA A 661 15.79 3.99 -6.02
N ILE A 662 16.95 3.60 -5.53
CA ILE A 662 18.23 3.62 -6.25
C ILE A 662 18.47 2.28 -6.93
N ASN A 663 18.83 2.29 -8.22
CA ASN A 663 19.17 1.07 -8.96
C ASN A 663 20.40 0.37 -8.36
N ARG A 664 20.29 -0.93 -8.12
CA ARG A 664 21.35 -1.84 -7.67
C ARG A 664 21.64 -2.96 -8.68
N ALA A 665 20.81 -3.12 -9.68
CA ALA A 665 20.96 -4.15 -10.69
C ALA A 665 22.03 -3.75 -11.71
N MET A 666 22.92 -4.69 -12.03
CA MET A 666 23.90 -4.53 -13.11
C MET A 666 23.30 -5.07 -14.41
N GLY A 667 23.70 -4.49 -15.52
CA GLY A 667 23.23 -4.91 -16.85
C GLY A 667 22.01 -4.14 -17.36
N SER A 668 21.47 -3.25 -16.55
CA SER A 668 20.41 -2.30 -16.93
C SER A 668 21.00 -1.09 -17.68
N ASP A 669 20.17 -0.40 -18.46
CA ASP A 669 20.52 0.91 -19.06
C ASP A 669 20.66 2.04 -18.03
N ILE A 670 20.39 1.74 -16.76
CA ILE A 670 20.56 2.66 -15.63
C ILE A 670 21.83 2.29 -14.86
N ALA A 671 22.68 3.27 -14.60
CA ALA A 671 23.86 3.03 -13.78
C ALA A 671 23.48 2.59 -12.36
N VAL A 672 24.30 1.69 -11.79
CA VAL A 672 24.17 1.33 -10.37
C VAL A 672 24.46 2.57 -9.52
N GLY A 673 23.54 2.90 -8.62
CA GLY A 673 23.59 4.09 -7.77
C GLY A 673 22.73 5.25 -8.26
N ASP A 674 22.21 5.22 -9.48
CA ASP A 674 21.26 6.22 -9.97
C ASP A 674 19.80 5.88 -9.53
N LYS A 675 18.95 6.89 -9.48
CA LYS A 675 17.52 6.68 -9.23
C LYS A 675 16.87 5.91 -10.39
N VAL A 676 15.99 4.98 -10.05
CA VAL A 676 15.18 4.26 -11.04
C VAL A 676 14.23 5.25 -11.73
N PRO A 677 14.29 5.41 -13.06
CA PRO A 677 13.42 6.31 -13.79
C PRO A 677 11.96 5.82 -13.80
N GLY A 678 11.05 6.75 -13.97
CA GLY A 678 9.65 6.43 -14.26
C GLY A 678 9.49 5.94 -15.70
N GLN A 679 8.35 5.33 -15.97
CA GLN A 679 7.98 4.79 -17.27
C GLN A 679 7.97 5.88 -18.35
N GLY A 680 8.50 5.59 -19.53
CA GLY A 680 8.42 6.45 -20.71
C GLY A 680 7.00 6.60 -21.22
N ARG A 681 6.84 7.05 -22.48
CA ARG A 681 5.52 7.10 -23.12
C ARG A 681 4.90 5.71 -23.17
N ASN A 682 3.66 5.61 -22.73
CA ASN A 682 2.92 4.36 -22.66
C ASN A 682 1.56 4.50 -23.35
N LEU A 683 1.34 3.71 -24.39
CA LEU A 683 0.02 3.50 -24.99
C LEU A 683 -0.64 2.35 -24.27
N TYR A 684 -1.90 2.51 -23.85
CA TYR A 684 -2.65 1.43 -23.26
C TYR A 684 -4.06 1.30 -23.87
N LEU A 685 -4.58 0.09 -23.78
CA LEU A 685 -5.94 -0.26 -24.17
C LEU A 685 -6.53 -1.15 -23.07
N THR A 686 -7.77 -0.82 -22.66
CA THR A 686 -8.55 -1.67 -21.78
C THR A 686 -9.90 -2.02 -22.40
N ALA A 687 -10.45 -3.16 -22.03
CA ALA A 687 -11.81 -3.54 -22.38
C ALA A 687 -12.42 -4.32 -21.21
N SER A 688 -13.63 -3.99 -20.83
CA SER A 688 -14.40 -4.74 -19.84
C SER A 688 -15.78 -5.09 -20.38
N TYR A 689 -16.29 -6.24 -19.96
CA TYR A 689 -17.63 -6.73 -20.26
C TYR A 689 -18.29 -7.20 -18.98
N GLU A 690 -19.49 -6.70 -18.73
CA GLU A 690 -20.31 -7.06 -17.57
C GLU A 690 -21.62 -7.71 -18.04
N TRP A 691 -22.12 -8.72 -17.33
CA TRP A 691 -23.34 -9.45 -17.67
C TRP A 691 -24.21 -9.79 -16.46
#